data_189a0722e9a9ab97ce670f1eadb95b5a
#
_entry.id   189a0722e9a9ab97ce670f1eadb95b5a
#
_cell.length_a   1.000
_cell.length_b   1.000
_cell.length_c   1.000
_cell.angle_alpha   90.00
_cell.angle_beta   90.00
_cell.angle_gamma   90.00
#
_symmetry.space_group_name_H-M   'P 1'
#
loop_
_entity.id
_entity.type
_entity.pdbx_description
1 polymer ?
#
loop_
_entity_poly.entity_id
_entity_poly.type
_entity_poly.pdbx_seq_one_letter_code
_entity_poly.pdbx_strand_id
1 'polypeptide(L)'
;MTQTQTAPAKPAEASPAKPLFGFRALLADLAGWIRRHLLTVCLVLFVILINVGTQIVCALIRQPFPPSLAKVSFEALARGRWYTAPISMLYVPNLGRLLIDVPLMLVAFGLAESVIGKIKTAWVSVITTLGGVALGMGLCSLSDGRSPQWHAISHDGAILGPLILVAGTLMCASAFTTILWRRRIRVIGYAVVLIMFLYRGEVSDYCLLATSVIGHVLGYLMASRTHGDEYRHGAIYEMRRLIGIVAGVQAIGSLVAVSSRQSFGLLSMFGLLTGSTDFDTGHVVDCLSGASHTDCFTQYRMMRFTMPGNWLVSIMPTLMLLLIAWGLYRGRHLAATLSIVFNACTIALSTVFYVAIPLSYVDGSDAGAYMDAISALQRHGAFHAMLATMALPLLCIVIIILFRACFTIRTKSETVLRGVAITFAAFVLLGLLYVGYGLSMPSGFNETPLLVDLIADYVQRLLPIGLLSGVEPAFVPVGLLSEIVYQCVGPMFWLVALCCTWDGLRDRSMINNAYRHRVDEIIGLGGESMSFMATWKGNDYWFSATGRSAIAYRVSYGIALTVTGPFGDPDEYEDDLRAFAGFCTQRSLTPVFYSVHAEQRDELVSAGWNALDVGTEMVIDPAAWQTRGKKWQDVRTAINKAKRDGITDVLATFKESPFSVQTQIREISTQWAGEKALPEMGFTLGGVDELVDPRVKLLYAVDTDGKVLGVTSWLPTYENGKVVGWTLDFMRHRTDSVNGIMEFLIARMAERLRDEGEVRFMSLSAAPLAGMSGEGHEQGESAVLDHVLQMVADIMEPAYGFHSLFRFKLKFHPDEAKVYICYPDPAKLPQISLAVAQAYVPSLTPAEAMRFVRTIVPTKTN
;
A
#
# COMPACT_ATOMS: atom_id res chain seq x y z
N MET A 1 58.05 -11.51 -53.55
CA MET A 1 56.92 -11.04 -54.40
C MET A 1 55.82 -12.05 -54.23
N THR A 2 54.72 -11.78 -53.67
CA THR A 2 53.76 -10.69 -53.61
C THR A 2 53.05 -10.71 -52.25
N GLN A 3 53.05 -9.57 -51.52
CA GLN A 3 52.23 -9.36 -50.29
C GLN A 3 50.76 -9.23 -50.64
N THR A 4 49.92 -10.05 -50.04
CA THR A 4 48.48 -9.86 -50.05
C THR A 4 48.09 -9.22 -48.70
N GLN A 5 47.84 -7.92 -48.71
CA GLN A 5 47.22 -7.18 -47.61
C GLN A 5 45.79 -7.67 -47.43
N THR A 6 45.52 -8.26 -46.27
CA THR A 6 44.15 -8.46 -45.79
C THR A 6 43.64 -7.19 -45.12
N ALA A 7 42.57 -6.63 -45.69
CA ALA A 7 41.86 -5.46 -45.15
C ALA A 7 41.28 -5.73 -43.73
N PRO A 8 41.20 -4.72 -42.85
CA PRO A 8 40.64 -4.89 -41.53
C PRO A 8 39.11 -5.13 -41.61
N ALA A 9 38.64 -6.12 -40.88
CA ALA A 9 37.22 -6.43 -40.72
C ALA A 9 36.48 -5.22 -40.13
N LYS A 10 35.40 -4.82 -40.83
CA LYS A 10 34.45 -3.81 -40.33
C LYS A 10 33.93 -4.21 -38.94
N PRO A 11 33.80 -3.27 -37.99
CA PRO A 11 33.10 -3.52 -36.73
C PRO A 11 31.64 -3.90 -37.04
N ALA A 12 31.16 -4.96 -36.40
CA ALA A 12 29.76 -5.36 -36.48
C ALA A 12 28.92 -4.18 -36.03
N GLU A 13 28.05 -3.67 -36.89
CA GLU A 13 27.03 -2.68 -36.54
C GLU A 13 26.18 -3.25 -35.40
N ALA A 14 26.27 -2.62 -34.26
CA ALA A 14 25.35 -2.85 -33.14
C ALA A 14 23.93 -2.57 -33.64
N SER A 15 23.10 -3.61 -33.68
CA SER A 15 21.67 -3.45 -33.96
C SER A 15 21.09 -2.38 -33.04
N PRO A 16 20.38 -1.36 -33.52
CA PRO A 16 19.87 -0.29 -32.68
C PRO A 16 18.93 -0.91 -31.65
N ALA A 17 19.21 -0.69 -30.38
CA ALA A 17 18.35 -1.05 -29.27
C ALA A 17 16.94 -0.50 -29.55
N LYS A 18 15.95 -1.38 -29.62
CA LYS A 18 14.53 -0.98 -29.74
C LYS A 18 14.21 -0.08 -28.54
N PRO A 19 13.58 1.10 -28.75
CA PRO A 19 13.25 2.00 -27.64
C PRO A 19 12.31 1.29 -26.66
N LEU A 20 12.70 1.22 -25.39
CA LEU A 20 12.03 0.50 -24.28
C LEU A 20 10.60 0.97 -23.99
N PHE A 21 10.24 2.15 -24.44
CA PHE A 21 8.87 2.68 -24.48
C PHE A 21 8.58 3.16 -25.89
N GLY A 22 8.24 2.25 -26.75
CA GLY A 22 7.66 2.65 -28.03
C GLY A 22 6.29 3.27 -27.75
N PHE A 23 6.17 4.62 -27.83
CA PHE A 23 4.89 5.33 -27.82
C PHE A 23 3.83 4.61 -28.66
N ARG A 24 4.27 3.90 -29.71
CA ARG A 24 3.43 3.02 -30.54
C ARG A 24 2.92 1.77 -29.82
N ALA A 25 3.71 1.15 -28.94
CA ALA A 25 3.29 -0.01 -28.16
C ALA A 25 2.25 0.43 -27.10
N LEU A 26 2.50 1.49 -26.39
CA LEU A 26 1.56 2.07 -25.43
C LEU A 26 0.25 2.52 -26.11
N LEU A 27 0.31 3.11 -27.31
CA LEU A 27 -0.87 3.42 -28.11
C LEU A 27 -1.61 2.17 -28.60
N ALA A 28 -0.89 1.11 -28.95
CA ALA A 28 -1.48 -0.17 -29.36
C ALA A 28 -2.21 -0.85 -28.19
N ASP A 29 -1.62 -0.86 -27.00
CA ASP A 29 -2.21 -1.39 -25.77
C ASP A 29 -3.42 -0.57 -25.36
N LEU A 30 -3.33 0.76 -25.39
CA LEU A 30 -4.45 1.66 -25.15
C LEU A 30 -5.58 1.43 -26.16
N ALA A 31 -5.26 1.31 -27.45
CA ALA A 31 -6.25 1.00 -28.50
C ALA A 31 -6.87 -0.40 -28.27
N GLY A 32 -6.09 -1.38 -27.83
CA GLY A 32 -6.57 -2.71 -27.46
C GLY A 32 -7.50 -2.65 -26.25
N TRP A 33 -7.16 -1.87 -25.24
CA TRP A 33 -8.01 -1.65 -24.07
C TRP A 33 -9.31 -0.95 -24.46
N ILE A 34 -9.26 0.15 -25.23
CA ILE A 34 -10.44 0.88 -25.72
C ILE A 34 -11.38 -0.04 -26.50
N ARG A 35 -10.86 -0.90 -27.38
CA ARG A 35 -11.68 -1.85 -28.17
C ARG A 35 -12.38 -2.88 -27.26
N ARG A 36 -11.73 -3.32 -26.18
CA ARG A 36 -12.30 -4.25 -25.19
C ARG A 36 -13.37 -3.58 -24.35
N HIS A 37 -13.19 -2.31 -23.98
CA HIS A 37 -14.06 -1.53 -23.09
C HIS A 37 -14.80 -0.40 -23.83
N LEU A 38 -15.33 -0.69 -25.01
CA LEU A 38 -15.94 0.32 -25.89
C LEU A 38 -17.15 1.00 -25.23
N LEU A 39 -18.00 0.26 -24.49
CA LEU A 39 -19.17 0.81 -23.81
C LEU A 39 -18.75 1.80 -22.72
N THR A 40 -17.75 1.45 -21.93
CA THR A 40 -17.19 2.31 -20.88
C THR A 40 -16.62 3.60 -21.46
N VAL A 41 -15.83 3.48 -22.51
CA VAL A 41 -15.19 4.65 -23.17
C VAL A 41 -16.26 5.56 -23.78
N CYS A 42 -17.25 5.02 -24.48
CA CYS A 42 -18.35 5.79 -25.04
C CYS A 42 -19.15 6.52 -23.96
N LEU A 43 -19.48 5.86 -22.85
CA LEU A 43 -20.20 6.48 -21.73
C LEU A 43 -19.42 7.62 -21.11
N VAL A 44 -18.13 7.41 -20.84
CA VAL A 44 -17.26 8.43 -20.23
C VAL A 44 -17.06 9.62 -21.17
N LEU A 45 -16.79 9.38 -22.45
CA LEU A 45 -16.66 10.46 -23.44
C LEU A 45 -17.97 11.24 -23.57
N PHE A 46 -19.12 10.58 -23.53
CA PHE A 46 -20.42 11.22 -23.56
C PHE A 46 -20.64 12.12 -22.35
N VAL A 47 -20.30 11.67 -21.14
CA VAL A 47 -20.37 12.48 -19.91
C VAL A 47 -19.43 13.67 -19.99
N ILE A 48 -18.18 13.49 -20.44
CA ILE A 48 -17.23 14.60 -20.62
C ILE A 48 -17.78 15.62 -21.62
N LEU A 49 -18.24 15.17 -22.79
CA LEU A 49 -18.74 16.03 -23.85
C LEU A 49 -19.93 16.88 -23.40
N ILE A 50 -20.90 16.27 -22.70
CA ILE A 50 -22.05 17.00 -22.15
C ILE A 50 -21.61 18.06 -21.15
N ASN A 51 -20.75 17.72 -20.19
CA ASN A 51 -20.39 18.65 -19.12
C ASN A 51 -19.46 19.77 -19.62
N VAL A 52 -18.44 19.45 -20.42
CA VAL A 52 -17.56 20.47 -21.02
C VAL A 52 -18.36 21.34 -22.02
N GLY A 53 -19.22 20.72 -22.84
CA GLY A 53 -20.08 21.45 -23.79
C GLY A 53 -21.04 22.40 -23.07
N THR A 54 -21.67 21.97 -22.00
CA THR A 54 -22.56 22.81 -21.16
C THR A 54 -21.81 24.00 -20.58
N GLN A 55 -20.58 23.81 -20.04
CA GLN A 55 -19.78 24.88 -19.50
C GLN A 55 -19.36 25.89 -20.57
N ILE A 56 -18.97 25.42 -21.76
CA ILE A 56 -18.63 26.28 -22.89
C ILE A 56 -19.84 27.13 -23.32
N VAL A 57 -21.02 26.49 -23.45
CA VAL A 57 -22.25 27.21 -23.83
C VAL A 57 -22.64 28.25 -22.76
N CYS A 58 -22.59 27.90 -21.47
CA CYS A 58 -22.84 28.81 -20.35
C CYS A 58 -21.84 30.01 -20.35
N ALA A 59 -20.57 29.76 -20.64
CA ALA A 59 -19.57 30.81 -20.75
C ALA A 59 -19.84 31.76 -21.94
N LEU A 60 -20.27 31.24 -23.10
CA LEU A 60 -20.61 32.02 -24.29
C LEU A 60 -21.86 32.88 -24.08
N ILE A 61 -22.90 32.32 -23.43
CA ILE A 61 -24.16 33.02 -23.15
C ILE A 61 -24.03 33.94 -21.93
N ARG A 62 -22.96 33.79 -21.13
CA ARG A 62 -22.71 34.48 -19.85
C ARG A 62 -23.85 34.25 -18.83
N GLN A 63 -24.47 33.09 -18.85
CA GLN A 63 -25.52 32.70 -17.91
C GLN A 63 -25.18 31.34 -17.33
N PRO A 64 -25.37 31.10 -16.02
CA PRO A 64 -25.17 29.80 -15.41
C PRO A 64 -26.22 28.82 -15.92
N PHE A 65 -25.89 27.52 -15.96
CA PHE A 65 -26.83 26.46 -16.31
C PHE A 65 -28.03 26.46 -15.34
N PRO A 66 -29.28 26.50 -15.84
CA PRO A 66 -30.47 26.55 -14.98
C PRO A 66 -30.55 25.29 -14.08
N PRO A 67 -30.44 25.42 -12.75
CA PRO A 67 -30.49 24.25 -11.84
C PRO A 67 -31.79 23.46 -11.98
N SER A 68 -32.89 24.10 -12.34
CA SER A 68 -34.22 23.48 -12.52
C SER A 68 -34.25 22.41 -13.61
N LEU A 69 -33.32 22.40 -14.57
CA LEU A 69 -33.21 21.38 -15.60
C LEU A 69 -32.47 20.12 -15.16
N ALA A 70 -31.55 20.25 -14.18
CA ALA A 70 -30.74 19.14 -13.70
C ALA A 70 -31.18 18.61 -12.33
N LYS A 71 -32.02 19.34 -11.60
CA LYS A 71 -32.50 18.89 -10.29
C LYS A 71 -33.70 17.94 -10.44
N VAL A 72 -33.58 16.74 -9.90
CA VAL A 72 -34.69 15.76 -9.82
C VAL A 72 -35.34 15.88 -8.46
N SER A 73 -36.64 16.15 -8.44
CA SER A 73 -37.49 16.10 -7.25
C SER A 73 -38.74 15.28 -7.53
N PHE A 74 -39.40 14.82 -6.47
CA PHE A 74 -40.68 14.10 -6.60
C PHE A 74 -41.74 15.00 -7.26
N GLU A 75 -41.75 16.26 -6.91
CA GLU A 75 -42.66 17.28 -7.45
C GLU A 75 -42.37 17.55 -8.95
N ALA A 76 -41.13 17.60 -9.36
CA ALA A 76 -40.77 17.76 -10.78
C ALA A 76 -41.25 16.57 -11.63
N LEU A 77 -41.10 15.35 -11.10
CA LEU A 77 -41.59 14.13 -11.77
C LEU A 77 -43.13 14.09 -11.82
N ALA A 78 -43.81 14.45 -10.72
CA ALA A 78 -45.28 14.53 -10.68
C ALA A 78 -45.85 15.57 -11.64
N ARG A 79 -45.10 16.67 -11.90
CA ARG A 79 -45.45 17.68 -12.91
C ARG A 79 -45.10 17.28 -14.36
N GLY A 80 -44.73 16.02 -14.62
CA GLY A 80 -44.40 15.52 -15.97
C GLY A 80 -43.00 15.89 -16.46
N ARG A 81 -42.10 16.43 -15.64
CA ARG A 81 -40.71 16.76 -16.02
C ARG A 81 -39.75 15.55 -15.90
N TRP A 82 -40.17 14.42 -16.49
CA TRP A 82 -39.37 13.16 -16.46
C TRP A 82 -37.97 13.29 -17.06
N TYR A 83 -37.76 14.26 -17.97
CA TYR A 83 -36.44 14.54 -18.60
C TYR A 83 -35.37 15.03 -17.62
N THR A 84 -35.78 15.55 -16.46
CA THR A 84 -34.82 15.99 -15.44
C THR A 84 -33.98 14.83 -14.87
N ALA A 85 -34.52 13.60 -14.81
CA ALA A 85 -33.83 12.43 -14.31
C ALA A 85 -32.59 12.06 -15.17
N PRO A 86 -32.68 11.78 -16.49
CA PRO A 86 -31.54 11.49 -17.31
C PRO A 86 -30.53 12.66 -17.39
N ILE A 87 -30.97 13.92 -17.38
CA ILE A 87 -30.07 15.07 -17.35
C ILE A 87 -29.30 15.09 -16.04
N SER A 88 -29.98 14.89 -14.91
CA SER A 88 -29.37 14.85 -13.57
C SER A 88 -28.30 13.76 -13.40
N MET A 89 -28.50 12.61 -14.05
CA MET A 89 -27.56 11.49 -14.01
C MET A 89 -26.28 11.75 -14.83
N LEU A 90 -26.33 12.62 -15.81
CA LEU A 90 -25.19 12.92 -16.70
C LEU A 90 -24.50 14.24 -16.34
N TYR A 91 -25.18 15.12 -15.63
CA TYR A 91 -24.68 16.45 -15.30
C TYR A 91 -23.87 16.47 -14.00
N VAL A 92 -22.75 17.20 -14.03
CA VAL A 92 -21.86 17.45 -12.88
C VAL A 92 -21.70 18.96 -12.70
N PRO A 93 -22.08 19.55 -11.57
CA PRO A 93 -22.12 21.01 -11.40
C PRO A 93 -20.72 21.64 -11.39
N ASN A 94 -19.66 20.89 -11.08
CA ASN A 94 -18.29 21.40 -10.98
C ASN A 94 -17.31 20.51 -11.76
N LEU A 95 -16.51 21.11 -12.66
CA LEU A 95 -15.48 20.40 -13.42
C LEU A 95 -14.44 19.70 -12.51
N GLY A 96 -14.17 20.25 -11.33
CA GLY A 96 -13.29 19.58 -10.33
C GLY A 96 -13.83 18.23 -9.89
N ARG A 97 -15.14 18.08 -9.73
CA ARG A 97 -15.80 16.79 -9.43
C ARG A 97 -15.72 15.83 -10.62
N LEU A 98 -15.80 16.33 -11.83
CA LEU A 98 -15.65 15.51 -13.05
C LEU A 98 -14.26 14.83 -13.11
N LEU A 99 -13.20 15.49 -12.61
CA LEU A 99 -11.85 14.89 -12.51
C LEU A 99 -11.80 13.69 -11.57
N ILE A 100 -12.72 13.59 -10.62
CA ILE A 100 -12.84 12.44 -9.70
C ILE A 100 -13.78 11.39 -10.29
N ASP A 101 -14.92 11.82 -10.82
CA ASP A 101 -15.96 10.91 -11.33
C ASP A 101 -15.47 10.11 -12.55
N VAL A 102 -14.73 10.73 -13.47
CA VAL A 102 -14.26 10.08 -14.71
C VAL A 102 -13.32 8.90 -14.44
N PRO A 103 -12.25 8.99 -13.63
CA PRO A 103 -11.42 7.84 -13.29
C PRO A 103 -12.22 6.72 -12.57
N LEU A 104 -13.13 7.07 -11.67
CA LEU A 104 -13.99 6.10 -10.98
C LEU A 104 -14.90 5.36 -11.95
N MET A 105 -15.50 6.07 -12.93
CA MET A 105 -16.30 5.47 -13.99
C MET A 105 -15.46 4.53 -14.86
N LEU A 106 -14.27 4.96 -15.30
CA LEU A 106 -13.37 4.13 -16.13
C LEU A 106 -13.02 2.82 -15.43
N VAL A 107 -12.66 2.87 -14.15
CA VAL A 107 -12.27 1.69 -13.38
C VAL A 107 -13.48 0.80 -13.08
N ALA A 108 -14.55 1.36 -12.50
CA ALA A 108 -15.66 0.57 -11.99
C ALA A 108 -16.56 0.01 -13.10
N PHE A 109 -16.87 0.84 -14.12
CA PHE A 109 -17.68 0.40 -15.24
C PHE A 109 -16.87 -0.49 -16.19
N GLY A 110 -15.58 -0.19 -16.41
CA GLY A 110 -14.67 -1.04 -17.17
C GLY A 110 -14.50 -2.43 -16.53
N LEU A 111 -14.39 -2.51 -15.21
CA LEU A 111 -14.38 -3.78 -14.49
C LEU A 111 -15.69 -4.54 -14.69
N ALA A 112 -16.83 -3.87 -14.60
CA ALA A 112 -18.12 -4.51 -14.85
C ALA A 112 -18.24 -5.01 -16.30
N GLU A 113 -17.82 -4.20 -17.28
CA GLU A 113 -17.83 -4.57 -18.70
C GLU A 113 -16.94 -5.79 -18.99
N SER A 114 -15.77 -5.88 -18.34
CA SER A 114 -14.85 -7.02 -18.52
C SER A 114 -15.40 -8.32 -17.94
N VAL A 115 -16.17 -8.24 -16.83
CA VAL A 115 -16.64 -9.42 -16.09
C VAL A 115 -17.96 -9.96 -16.63
N ILE A 116 -18.95 -9.09 -16.91
CA ILE A 116 -20.31 -9.51 -17.33
C ILE A 116 -20.58 -9.26 -18.82
N GLY A 117 -19.69 -8.60 -19.53
CA GLY A 117 -19.80 -8.32 -20.98
C GLY A 117 -20.66 -7.09 -21.30
N LYS A 118 -20.44 -6.49 -22.47
CA LYS A 118 -20.98 -5.19 -22.90
C LYS A 118 -22.49 -5.05 -22.79
N ILE A 119 -23.25 -6.00 -23.38
CA ILE A 119 -24.72 -5.92 -23.46
C ILE A 119 -25.35 -6.08 -22.08
N LYS A 120 -24.86 -7.03 -21.27
CA LYS A 120 -25.37 -7.25 -19.91
C LYS A 120 -25.07 -6.04 -19.02
N THR A 121 -23.86 -5.46 -19.11
CA THR A 121 -23.48 -4.24 -18.37
C THR A 121 -24.42 -3.08 -18.68
N ALA A 122 -24.77 -2.85 -19.95
CA ALA A 122 -25.71 -1.81 -20.35
C ALA A 122 -27.10 -2.02 -19.72
N TRP A 123 -27.67 -3.23 -19.83
CA TRP A 123 -28.98 -3.54 -19.25
C TRP A 123 -28.99 -3.46 -17.72
N VAL A 124 -27.95 -4.00 -17.06
CA VAL A 124 -27.79 -3.90 -15.60
C VAL A 124 -27.72 -2.45 -15.16
N SER A 125 -26.95 -1.60 -15.87
CA SER A 125 -26.86 -0.17 -15.57
C SER A 125 -28.23 0.51 -15.63
N VAL A 126 -29.00 0.27 -16.69
CA VAL A 126 -30.35 0.86 -16.84
C VAL A 126 -31.27 0.39 -15.72
N ILE A 127 -31.38 -0.93 -15.49
CA ILE A 127 -32.31 -1.51 -14.50
C ILE A 127 -31.96 -1.03 -13.08
N THR A 128 -30.66 -1.08 -12.71
CA THR A 128 -30.24 -0.70 -11.35
C THR A 128 -30.39 0.80 -11.12
N THR A 129 -30.16 1.62 -12.14
CA THR A 129 -30.29 3.07 -12.02
C THR A 129 -31.77 3.48 -11.92
N LEU A 130 -32.64 3.00 -12.82
CA LEU A 130 -34.05 3.34 -12.77
C LEU A 130 -34.71 2.84 -11.47
N GLY A 131 -34.46 1.58 -11.08
CA GLY A 131 -34.93 1.03 -9.81
C GLY A 131 -34.38 1.76 -8.60
N GLY A 132 -33.08 2.09 -8.63
CA GLY A 132 -32.41 2.77 -7.53
C GLY A 132 -32.87 4.21 -7.33
N VAL A 133 -33.12 4.95 -8.41
CA VAL A 133 -33.69 6.30 -8.33
C VAL A 133 -35.12 6.25 -7.80
N ALA A 134 -35.95 5.35 -8.33
CA ALA A 134 -37.34 5.20 -7.88
C ALA A 134 -37.40 4.82 -6.38
N LEU A 135 -36.62 3.82 -5.95
CA LEU A 135 -36.57 3.40 -4.55
C LEU A 135 -35.94 4.46 -3.64
N GLY A 136 -34.83 5.10 -4.06
CA GLY A 136 -34.16 6.12 -3.29
C GLY A 136 -35.04 7.36 -3.08
N MET A 137 -35.71 7.83 -4.10
CA MET A 137 -36.65 8.94 -3.99
C MET A 137 -37.87 8.54 -3.14
N GLY A 138 -38.38 7.29 -3.27
CA GLY A 138 -39.44 6.79 -2.42
C GLY A 138 -39.07 6.76 -0.91
N LEU A 139 -37.82 6.35 -0.58
CA LEU A 139 -37.31 6.42 0.79
C LEU A 139 -37.17 7.84 1.31
N CYS A 140 -36.78 8.79 0.44
CA CYS A 140 -36.78 10.21 0.80
C CYS A 140 -38.16 10.75 1.12
N SER A 141 -39.17 10.40 0.33
CA SER A 141 -40.55 10.86 0.55
C SER A 141 -41.15 10.32 1.85
N LEU A 142 -40.79 9.10 2.27
CA LEU A 142 -41.24 8.53 3.55
C LEU A 142 -40.61 9.25 4.78
N SER A 143 -39.53 9.97 4.59
CA SER A 143 -38.88 10.74 5.64
C SER A 143 -39.32 12.21 5.72
N ASP A 144 -40.24 12.63 4.85
CA ASP A 144 -40.63 14.03 4.63
C ASP A 144 -41.26 14.74 5.84
N GLY A 145 -41.78 14.02 6.83
CA GLY A 145 -42.33 14.61 8.04
C GLY A 145 -41.35 14.84 9.20
N ARG A 146 -40.03 14.60 9.04
CA ARG A 146 -39.08 14.59 10.13
C ARG A 146 -38.48 15.94 10.52
N SER A 147 -38.32 16.86 9.58
CA SER A 147 -37.90 18.23 9.87
C SER A 147 -38.22 19.19 8.71
N PRO A 148 -38.49 20.52 9.02
CA PRO A 148 -38.73 21.51 7.98
C PRO A 148 -37.59 21.66 6.97
N GLN A 149 -36.35 21.48 7.44
CA GLN A 149 -35.16 21.55 6.58
C GLN A 149 -35.09 20.38 5.60
N TRP A 150 -35.42 19.16 6.04
CA TRP A 150 -35.47 17.97 5.19
C TRP A 150 -36.60 18.09 4.14
N HIS A 151 -37.74 18.63 4.55
CA HIS A 151 -38.84 18.91 3.62
C HIS A 151 -38.42 19.87 2.49
N ALA A 152 -37.73 20.96 2.85
CA ALA A 152 -37.25 21.92 1.85
C ALA A 152 -36.32 21.30 0.81
N ILE A 153 -35.46 20.36 1.23
CA ILE A 153 -34.47 19.71 0.35
C ILE A 153 -35.08 18.63 -0.54
N SER A 154 -36.01 17.83 0.03
CA SER A 154 -36.73 16.84 -0.75
C SER A 154 -37.52 17.48 -1.88
N HIS A 155 -38.05 18.70 -1.65
CA HIS A 155 -38.77 19.50 -2.63
C HIS A 155 -37.87 20.26 -3.62
N ASP A 156 -36.71 20.79 -3.17
CA ASP A 156 -35.78 21.57 -4.02
C ASP A 156 -35.07 20.71 -5.08
N GLY A 157 -35.07 19.40 -4.87
CA GLY A 157 -34.48 18.40 -5.78
C GLY A 157 -32.98 18.31 -5.71
N ALA A 158 -32.44 17.19 -6.18
CA ALA A 158 -31.01 16.89 -6.15
C ALA A 158 -30.45 16.59 -7.55
N ILE A 159 -29.16 16.88 -7.73
CA ILE A 159 -28.38 16.46 -8.88
C ILE A 159 -27.75 15.09 -8.55
N LEU A 160 -28.11 14.05 -9.31
CA LEU A 160 -27.73 12.67 -9.03
C LEU A 160 -26.26 12.37 -9.36
N GLY A 161 -25.78 12.88 -10.49
CA GLY A 161 -24.42 12.64 -11.00
C GLY A 161 -24.20 11.27 -11.64
N PRO A 162 -23.10 11.09 -12.40
CA PRO A 162 -22.88 9.90 -13.21
C PRO A 162 -22.49 8.63 -12.44
N LEU A 163 -22.05 8.74 -11.20
CA LEU A 163 -21.68 7.57 -10.39
C LEU A 163 -22.86 6.64 -10.10
N ILE A 164 -24.08 7.14 -10.17
CA ILE A 164 -25.28 6.32 -9.99
C ILE A 164 -25.45 5.26 -11.10
N LEU A 165 -24.98 5.56 -12.32
CA LEU A 165 -24.99 4.61 -13.45
C LEU A 165 -24.01 3.44 -13.22
N VAL A 166 -22.99 3.66 -12.41
CA VAL A 166 -21.85 2.75 -12.22
C VAL A 166 -21.98 1.90 -10.97
N ALA A 167 -22.51 2.44 -9.89
CA ALA A 167 -22.53 1.78 -8.58
C ALA A 167 -23.30 0.45 -8.60
N GLY A 168 -24.49 0.42 -9.18
CA GLY A 168 -25.30 -0.79 -9.31
C GLY A 168 -24.66 -1.86 -10.21
N THR A 169 -24.04 -1.44 -11.32
CA THR A 169 -23.33 -2.36 -12.23
C THR A 169 -22.11 -2.98 -11.58
N LEU A 170 -21.35 -2.21 -10.82
CA LEU A 170 -20.20 -2.72 -10.08
C LEU A 170 -20.62 -3.75 -9.02
N MET A 171 -21.70 -3.46 -8.28
CA MET A 171 -22.23 -4.37 -7.27
C MET A 171 -22.77 -5.67 -7.88
N CYS A 172 -23.43 -5.57 -9.03
CA CYS A 172 -23.87 -6.74 -9.78
C CYS A 172 -22.67 -7.56 -10.30
N ALA A 173 -21.70 -6.91 -10.92
CA ALA A 173 -20.50 -7.55 -11.46
C ALA A 173 -19.70 -8.29 -10.36
N SER A 174 -19.74 -7.81 -9.11
CA SER A 174 -19.09 -8.48 -7.98
C SER A 174 -19.48 -9.95 -7.83
N ALA A 175 -20.71 -10.32 -8.19
CA ALA A 175 -21.19 -11.70 -8.05
C ALA A 175 -20.49 -12.69 -9.00
N PHE A 176 -19.91 -12.19 -10.10
CA PHE A 176 -19.26 -12.98 -11.15
C PHE A 176 -17.72 -13.00 -11.01
N THR A 177 -17.16 -12.33 -9.99
CA THR A 177 -15.74 -12.33 -9.70
C THR A 177 -15.36 -13.44 -8.73
N THR A 178 -14.05 -13.72 -8.59
CA THR A 178 -13.52 -14.65 -7.59
C THR A 178 -13.94 -14.24 -6.17
N ILE A 179 -13.97 -15.18 -5.22
CA ILE A 179 -14.44 -14.97 -3.85
C ILE A 179 -13.73 -13.79 -3.18
N LEU A 180 -12.41 -13.63 -3.38
CA LEU A 180 -11.63 -12.53 -2.81
C LEU A 180 -12.03 -11.16 -3.39
N TRP A 181 -12.13 -11.05 -4.72
CA TRP A 181 -12.52 -9.81 -5.38
C TRP A 181 -13.99 -9.48 -5.10
N ARG A 182 -14.87 -10.45 -5.03
CA ARG A 182 -16.28 -10.28 -4.65
C ARG A 182 -16.41 -9.60 -3.30
N ARG A 183 -15.69 -10.09 -2.28
CA ARG A 183 -15.69 -9.52 -0.93
C ARG A 183 -15.12 -8.09 -0.93
N ARG A 184 -14.01 -7.85 -1.62
CA ARG A 184 -13.38 -6.52 -1.70
C ARG A 184 -14.28 -5.48 -2.36
N ILE A 185 -14.84 -5.80 -3.52
CA ILE A 185 -15.72 -4.88 -4.24
C ILE A 185 -16.93 -4.54 -3.38
N ARG A 186 -17.56 -5.53 -2.73
CA ARG A 186 -18.71 -5.29 -1.86
C ARG A 186 -18.35 -4.46 -0.64
N VAL A 187 -17.27 -4.78 0.07
CA VAL A 187 -16.87 -4.05 1.27
C VAL A 187 -16.48 -2.61 0.95
N ILE A 188 -15.65 -2.38 -0.06
CA ILE A 188 -15.23 -1.03 -0.46
C ILE A 188 -16.42 -0.25 -1.02
N GLY A 189 -17.22 -0.87 -1.89
CA GLY A 189 -18.38 -0.22 -2.49
C GLY A 189 -19.40 0.20 -1.43
N TYR A 190 -19.79 -0.69 -0.52
CA TYR A 190 -20.69 -0.32 0.59
C TYR A 190 -20.06 0.68 1.56
N ALA A 191 -18.77 0.59 1.84
CA ALA A 191 -18.09 1.58 2.69
C ALA A 191 -18.22 2.99 2.11
N VAL A 192 -17.94 3.18 0.81
CA VAL A 192 -18.07 4.47 0.13
C VAL A 192 -19.51 4.96 0.13
N VAL A 193 -20.46 4.09 -0.23
CA VAL A 193 -21.87 4.45 -0.29
C VAL A 193 -22.42 4.79 1.10
N LEU A 194 -22.04 4.04 2.14
CA LEU A 194 -22.47 4.31 3.52
C LEU A 194 -21.85 5.59 4.09
N ILE A 195 -20.59 5.91 3.75
CA ILE A 195 -19.99 7.21 4.12
C ILE A 195 -20.84 8.35 3.55
N MET A 196 -21.17 8.31 2.27
CA MET A 196 -21.99 9.34 1.64
C MET A 196 -23.36 9.42 2.27
N PHE A 197 -24.05 8.29 2.42
CA PHE A 197 -25.40 8.20 2.99
C PHE A 197 -25.47 8.67 4.47
N LEU A 198 -24.52 8.21 5.32
CA LEU A 198 -24.58 8.49 6.75
C LEU A 198 -24.09 9.89 7.10
N TYR A 199 -23.10 10.41 6.38
CA TYR A 199 -22.45 11.69 6.75
C TYR A 199 -22.94 12.87 5.88
N ARG A 200 -23.15 12.70 4.59
CA ARG A 200 -23.67 13.75 3.71
C ARG A 200 -25.21 13.69 3.64
N GLY A 201 -25.77 12.53 3.34
CA GLY A 201 -27.22 12.26 3.40
C GLY A 201 -28.06 13.03 2.40
N GLU A 202 -27.53 13.43 1.24
CA GLU A 202 -28.29 14.05 0.16
C GLU A 202 -29.21 13.03 -0.53
N VAL A 203 -30.24 13.49 -1.23
CA VAL A 203 -31.16 12.63 -2.03
C VAL A 203 -30.38 11.74 -3.00
N SER A 204 -29.28 12.25 -3.59
CA SER A 204 -28.38 11.49 -4.45
C SER A 204 -27.77 10.27 -3.74
N ASP A 205 -27.51 10.35 -2.41
CA ASP A 205 -26.88 9.29 -1.63
C ASP A 205 -27.87 8.17 -1.30
N TYR A 206 -29.13 8.51 -1.05
CA TYR A 206 -30.22 7.52 -0.94
C TYR A 206 -30.40 6.75 -2.26
N CYS A 207 -30.37 7.45 -3.39
CA CYS A 207 -30.46 6.81 -4.70
C CYS A 207 -29.22 5.93 -4.98
N LEU A 208 -28.03 6.37 -4.60
CA LEU A 208 -26.78 5.62 -4.76
C LEU A 208 -26.80 4.32 -3.92
N LEU A 209 -27.29 4.40 -2.67
CA LEU A 209 -27.45 3.23 -1.80
C LEU A 209 -28.46 2.25 -2.38
N ALA A 210 -29.63 2.73 -2.79
CA ALA A 210 -30.67 1.91 -3.39
C ALA A 210 -30.18 1.22 -4.68
N THR A 211 -29.50 1.94 -5.56
CA THR A 211 -28.90 1.41 -6.79
C THR A 211 -27.89 0.31 -6.49
N SER A 212 -27.03 0.51 -5.46
CA SER A 212 -26.04 -0.47 -5.03
C SER A 212 -26.68 -1.75 -4.49
N VAL A 213 -27.74 -1.63 -3.69
CA VAL A 213 -28.49 -2.77 -3.13
C VAL A 213 -29.18 -3.54 -4.24
N ILE A 214 -29.87 -2.86 -5.17
CA ILE A 214 -30.52 -3.49 -6.32
C ILE A 214 -29.50 -4.22 -7.18
N GLY A 215 -28.34 -3.59 -7.45
CA GLY A 215 -27.25 -4.22 -8.20
C GLY A 215 -26.72 -5.49 -7.52
N HIS A 216 -26.57 -5.47 -6.19
CA HIS A 216 -26.16 -6.65 -5.43
C HIS A 216 -27.17 -7.78 -5.52
N VAL A 217 -28.47 -7.48 -5.33
CA VAL A 217 -29.55 -8.47 -5.43
C VAL A 217 -29.63 -9.03 -6.86
N LEU A 218 -29.58 -8.17 -7.87
CA LEU A 218 -29.59 -8.59 -9.27
C LEU A 218 -28.40 -9.50 -9.61
N GLY A 219 -27.20 -9.15 -9.11
CA GLY A 219 -26.02 -9.99 -9.25
C GLY A 219 -26.18 -11.37 -8.62
N TYR A 220 -26.77 -11.43 -7.42
CA TYR A 220 -27.08 -12.70 -6.76
C TYR A 220 -28.08 -13.55 -7.56
N LEU A 221 -29.12 -12.92 -8.14
CA LEU A 221 -30.12 -13.61 -8.96
C LEU A 221 -29.56 -14.09 -10.31
N MET A 222 -28.65 -13.33 -10.91
CA MET A 222 -28.06 -13.65 -12.22
C MET A 222 -26.91 -14.66 -12.13
N ALA A 223 -26.18 -14.71 -11.01
CA ALA A 223 -25.14 -15.70 -10.77
C ALA A 223 -25.81 -17.06 -10.51
N SER A 224 -25.85 -17.93 -11.53
CA SER A 224 -26.38 -19.30 -11.34
C SER A 224 -25.60 -20.02 -10.22
N ARG A 225 -26.31 -20.89 -9.47
CA ARG A 225 -25.85 -21.64 -8.27
C ARG A 225 -24.64 -22.59 -8.49
N THR A 226 -23.88 -22.45 -9.56
CA THR A 226 -22.79 -23.34 -9.96
C THR A 226 -21.48 -23.15 -9.17
N HIS A 227 -21.37 -22.14 -8.33
CA HIS A 227 -20.26 -22.01 -7.39
C HIS A 227 -20.82 -22.19 -5.98
N GLY A 228 -20.65 -23.39 -5.43
CA GLY A 228 -21.01 -23.67 -4.06
C GLY A 228 -20.39 -22.62 -3.14
N ASP A 229 -21.25 -21.82 -2.49
CA ASP A 229 -20.85 -20.98 -1.38
C ASP A 229 -20.49 -21.91 -0.21
N GLU A 230 -19.30 -22.48 -0.24
CA GLU A 230 -18.66 -22.96 0.98
C GLU A 230 -18.43 -21.73 1.85
N TYR A 231 -19.27 -21.59 2.85
CA TYR A 231 -19.13 -20.61 3.93
C TYR A 231 -17.88 -21.00 4.74
N ARG A 232 -16.70 -20.69 4.18
CA ARG A 232 -15.45 -20.78 4.94
C ARG A 232 -15.50 -19.67 5.98
N HIS A 233 -15.43 -20.04 7.25
CA HIS A 233 -15.29 -19.12 8.36
C HIS A 233 -14.21 -18.09 8.00
N GLY A 234 -14.55 -16.80 8.04
CA GLY A 234 -13.64 -15.74 7.66
C GLY A 234 -12.34 -15.86 8.46
N ALA A 235 -11.21 -15.95 7.77
CA ALA A 235 -9.91 -16.00 8.44
C ALA A 235 -9.75 -14.76 9.35
N ILE A 236 -9.09 -14.89 10.47
CA ILE A 236 -8.75 -13.79 11.41
C ILE A 236 -8.25 -12.55 10.66
N TYR A 237 -7.51 -12.74 9.58
CA TYR A 237 -7.01 -11.71 8.70
C TYR A 237 -8.11 -10.91 7.98
N GLU A 238 -9.19 -11.55 7.53
CA GLU A 238 -10.32 -10.84 6.88
C GLU A 238 -11.11 -10.01 7.88
N MET A 239 -11.32 -10.54 9.10
CA MET A 239 -12.02 -9.79 10.16
C MET A 239 -11.25 -8.53 10.57
N ARG A 240 -9.92 -8.58 10.66
CA ARG A 240 -9.09 -7.38 10.93
C ARG A 240 -9.29 -6.30 9.86
N ARG A 241 -9.30 -6.69 8.58
CA ARG A 241 -9.52 -5.76 7.47
C ARG A 241 -10.90 -5.11 7.54
N LEU A 242 -11.94 -5.89 7.82
CA LEU A 242 -13.30 -5.37 7.96
C LEU A 242 -13.40 -4.36 9.10
N ILE A 243 -12.85 -4.68 10.28
CA ILE A 243 -12.86 -3.79 11.44
C ILE A 243 -12.05 -2.51 11.14
N GLY A 244 -10.87 -2.64 10.51
CA GLY A 244 -10.07 -1.50 10.09
C GLY A 244 -10.80 -0.60 9.08
N ILE A 245 -11.58 -1.18 8.15
CA ILE A 245 -12.41 -0.41 7.19
C ILE A 245 -13.54 0.32 7.92
N VAL A 246 -14.24 -0.31 8.87
CA VAL A 246 -15.30 0.35 9.66
C VAL A 246 -14.74 1.56 10.42
N ALA A 247 -13.58 1.41 11.07
CA ALA A 247 -12.89 2.53 11.72
C ALA A 247 -12.44 3.62 10.71
N GLY A 248 -12.00 3.21 9.51
CA GLY A 248 -11.66 4.13 8.42
C GLY A 248 -12.87 4.91 7.90
N VAL A 249 -14.03 4.25 7.79
CA VAL A 249 -15.31 4.90 7.44
C VAL A 249 -15.66 6.00 8.46
N GLN A 250 -15.52 5.71 9.74
CA GLN A 250 -15.74 6.70 10.80
C GLN A 250 -14.81 7.92 10.62
N ALA A 251 -13.54 7.71 10.34
CA ALA A 251 -12.57 8.78 10.18
C ALA A 251 -12.82 9.61 8.89
N ILE A 252 -13.01 8.96 7.75
CA ILE A 252 -13.24 9.63 6.46
C ILE A 252 -14.62 10.31 6.46
N GLY A 253 -15.62 9.69 7.10
CA GLY A 253 -16.97 10.22 7.16
C GLY A 253 -17.04 11.59 7.85
N SER A 254 -16.33 11.79 8.95
CA SER A 254 -16.26 13.10 9.60
C SER A 254 -15.69 14.17 8.67
N LEU A 255 -14.68 13.85 7.87
CA LEU A 255 -14.10 14.76 6.88
C LEU A 255 -15.07 15.11 5.75
N VAL A 256 -15.87 14.12 5.30
CA VAL A 256 -16.94 14.33 4.31
C VAL A 256 -18.02 15.26 4.86
N ALA A 257 -18.43 15.08 6.12
CA ALA A 257 -19.41 15.96 6.77
C ALA A 257 -18.93 17.41 6.86
N VAL A 258 -17.64 17.63 7.18
CA VAL A 258 -17.03 18.98 7.23
C VAL A 258 -16.97 19.65 5.86
N SER A 259 -16.66 18.88 4.81
CA SER A 259 -16.51 19.41 3.45
C SER A 259 -17.85 19.68 2.72
N SER A 260 -18.95 19.16 3.26
CA SER A 260 -20.29 19.35 2.68
C SER A 260 -20.96 20.60 3.20
N ARG A 261 -21.29 21.57 2.34
CA ARG A 261 -21.98 22.82 2.71
C ARG A 261 -23.34 22.61 3.38
N GLN A 262 -24.01 21.50 3.05
CA GLN A 262 -25.28 21.09 3.62
C GLN A 262 -25.21 19.58 3.84
N SER A 263 -25.08 19.15 5.08
CA SER A 263 -25.02 17.75 5.46
C SER A 263 -26.25 17.38 6.27
N PHE A 264 -27.01 16.38 5.74
CA PHE A 264 -28.28 15.91 6.31
C PHE A 264 -28.23 14.44 6.77
N GLY A 265 -27.08 13.80 6.65
CA GLY A 265 -26.87 12.42 7.08
C GLY A 265 -27.10 12.27 8.59
N LEU A 266 -27.43 11.06 9.02
CA LEU A 266 -27.59 10.73 10.43
C LEU A 266 -26.37 11.08 11.29
N LEU A 267 -25.18 11.02 10.72
CA LEU A 267 -23.89 11.32 11.35
C LEU A 267 -23.31 12.67 10.92
N SER A 268 -24.09 13.51 10.23
CA SER A 268 -23.64 14.84 9.77
C SER A 268 -23.20 15.76 10.91
N MET A 269 -23.75 15.54 12.12
CA MET A 269 -23.38 16.27 13.31
C MET A 269 -21.90 16.14 13.69
N PHE A 270 -21.21 15.08 13.25
CA PHE A 270 -19.76 15.03 13.37
C PHE A 270 -19.05 16.16 12.61
N GLY A 271 -19.65 16.66 11.52
CA GLY A 271 -19.19 17.85 10.81
C GLY A 271 -19.29 19.12 11.64
N LEU A 272 -20.35 19.27 12.45
CA LEU A 272 -20.51 20.42 13.36
C LEU A 272 -19.46 20.43 14.48
N LEU A 273 -19.03 19.25 14.97
CA LEU A 273 -17.98 19.16 15.98
C LEU A 273 -16.61 19.62 15.45
N THR A 274 -16.41 19.60 14.14
CA THR A 274 -15.13 19.92 13.48
C THR A 274 -15.22 21.08 12.49
N GLY A 275 -16.41 21.55 12.13
CA GLY A 275 -16.65 22.51 11.05
C GLY A 275 -16.78 23.97 11.48
N SER A 276 -16.51 24.87 10.56
CA SER A 276 -16.78 26.31 10.66
C SER A 276 -18.24 26.63 10.30
N THR A 277 -18.88 27.48 11.07
CA THR A 277 -20.14 28.14 10.66
C THR A 277 -19.88 29.08 9.48
N ASP A 278 -20.89 29.26 8.60
CA ASP A 278 -20.79 30.22 7.49
C ASP A 278 -20.48 31.61 8.03
N PHE A 279 -19.42 32.21 7.51
CA PHE A 279 -18.84 33.46 7.94
C PHE A 279 -19.06 34.55 6.86
N ASP A 280 -19.67 35.64 7.25
CA ASP A 280 -19.86 36.79 6.35
C ASP A 280 -18.68 37.76 6.49
N THR A 281 -17.76 37.72 5.53
CA THR A 281 -16.58 38.57 5.47
C THR A 281 -16.89 40.06 5.32
N GLY A 282 -18.07 40.43 4.83
CA GLY A 282 -18.51 41.83 4.67
C GLY A 282 -18.67 42.56 6.02
N HIS A 283 -19.27 41.90 6.97
CA HIS A 283 -19.49 42.43 8.32
C HIS A 283 -18.21 42.59 9.15
N VAL A 284 -17.16 41.82 8.90
CA VAL A 284 -15.86 41.97 9.60
C VAL A 284 -15.15 43.26 9.20
N VAL A 285 -15.22 43.60 7.94
CA VAL A 285 -14.64 44.83 7.43
C VAL A 285 -15.31 46.06 8.03
N ASP A 286 -16.63 46.00 8.23
CA ASP A 286 -17.42 47.06 8.87
C ASP A 286 -17.09 47.19 10.37
N CYS A 287 -16.82 46.10 11.08
CA CYS A 287 -16.35 46.11 12.47
C CYS A 287 -14.94 46.71 12.62
N LEU A 288 -14.03 46.39 11.75
CA LEU A 288 -12.67 46.97 11.73
C LEU A 288 -12.69 48.48 11.41
N SER A 289 -13.76 48.94 10.76
CA SER A 289 -13.96 50.38 10.44
C SER A 289 -14.67 51.18 11.55
N GLY A 290 -15.03 50.59 12.68
CA GLY A 290 -15.47 51.30 13.89
C GLY A 290 -16.99 51.56 14.04
N ALA A 291 -17.84 50.81 13.35
CA ALA A 291 -19.26 51.11 13.24
C ALA A 291 -20.20 50.60 14.38
N SER A 292 -19.83 49.67 15.24
CA SER A 292 -20.60 49.35 16.51
C SER A 292 -19.89 48.36 17.45
N HIS A 293 -19.97 48.58 18.77
CA HIS A 293 -19.17 47.81 19.73
C HIS A 293 -19.75 46.41 20.15
N THR A 294 -21.03 46.22 20.07
CA THR A 294 -21.66 44.97 20.56
C THR A 294 -21.65 43.82 19.53
N ASP A 295 -21.77 44.13 18.26
CA ASP A 295 -21.73 43.11 17.20
C ASP A 295 -20.29 42.69 16.81
N CYS A 296 -19.32 43.55 17.07
CA CYS A 296 -17.90 43.30 16.79
C CYS A 296 -17.30 42.14 17.59
N PHE A 297 -17.77 41.94 18.82
CA PHE A 297 -17.29 40.84 19.68
C PHE A 297 -17.77 39.47 19.18
N THR A 298 -19.01 39.40 18.70
CA THR A 298 -19.57 38.18 18.08
C THR A 298 -18.85 37.82 16.79
N GLN A 299 -18.45 38.81 16.00
CA GLN A 299 -17.76 38.62 14.74
C GLN A 299 -16.28 38.28 14.94
N TYR A 300 -15.64 38.83 15.97
CA TYR A 300 -14.30 38.41 16.39
C TYR A 300 -14.26 36.95 16.87
N ARG A 301 -15.33 36.50 17.51
CA ARG A 301 -15.58 35.09 17.80
C ARG A 301 -15.59 34.24 16.54
N MET A 302 -16.27 34.68 15.50
CA MET A 302 -16.35 33.98 14.22
C MET A 302 -14.99 33.97 13.50
N MET A 303 -14.19 35.02 13.60
CA MET A 303 -12.82 35.09 13.08
C MET A 303 -11.90 34.04 13.71
N ARG A 304 -12.15 33.67 14.97
CA ARG A 304 -11.45 32.56 15.66
C ARG A 304 -11.58 31.24 14.92
N PHE A 305 -12.70 31.01 14.23
CA PHE A 305 -12.94 29.78 13.46
C PHE A 305 -12.18 29.72 12.13
N THR A 306 -11.78 30.86 11.57
CA THR A 306 -11.09 30.92 10.28
C THR A 306 -9.56 30.85 10.41
N MET A 307 -9.01 30.91 11.63
CA MET A 307 -7.56 30.87 11.88
C MET A 307 -6.94 29.50 11.50
N PRO A 308 -5.80 29.48 10.79
CA PRO A 308 -5.19 28.24 10.31
C PRO A 308 -4.87 27.21 11.39
N GLY A 309 -4.46 27.65 12.59
CA GLY A 309 -4.15 26.78 13.72
C GLY A 309 -5.37 25.99 14.21
N ASN A 310 -6.52 26.65 14.28
CA ASN A 310 -7.77 26.04 14.73
C ASN A 310 -8.29 25.02 13.70
N TRP A 311 -8.17 25.32 12.43
CA TRP A 311 -8.49 24.38 11.36
C TRP A 311 -7.61 23.12 11.41
N LEU A 312 -6.31 23.29 11.65
CA LEU A 312 -5.38 22.18 11.85
C LEU A 312 -5.80 21.31 13.05
N VAL A 313 -6.10 21.90 14.23
CA VAL A 313 -6.55 21.15 15.41
C VAL A 313 -7.83 20.37 15.11
N SER A 314 -8.76 20.91 14.34
CA SER A 314 -10.01 20.24 13.98
C SER A 314 -9.80 18.98 13.12
N ILE A 315 -8.75 18.94 12.30
CA ILE A 315 -8.41 17.78 11.46
C ILE A 315 -7.61 16.72 12.23
N MET A 316 -6.85 17.08 13.26
CA MET A 316 -5.94 16.17 13.96
C MET A 316 -6.62 14.92 14.55
N PRO A 317 -7.81 14.99 15.19
CA PRO A 317 -8.52 13.80 15.63
C PRO A 317 -8.87 12.84 14.48
N THR A 318 -9.22 13.36 13.31
CA THR A 318 -9.50 12.55 12.12
C THR A 318 -8.22 11.83 11.64
N LEU A 319 -7.08 12.52 11.62
CA LEU A 319 -5.78 11.90 11.30
C LEU A 319 -5.41 10.81 12.33
N MET A 320 -5.68 11.04 13.61
CA MET A 320 -5.48 10.05 14.67
C MET A 320 -6.36 8.81 14.44
N LEU A 321 -7.63 9.00 14.11
CA LEU A 321 -8.55 7.88 13.79
C LEU A 321 -8.09 7.11 12.55
N LEU A 322 -7.60 7.79 11.50
CA LEU A 322 -7.05 7.13 10.31
C LEU A 322 -5.81 6.28 10.66
N LEU A 323 -4.95 6.81 11.52
CA LEU A 323 -3.76 6.10 12.00
C LEU A 323 -4.16 4.88 12.85
N ILE A 324 -5.14 5.02 13.72
CA ILE A 324 -5.72 3.93 14.52
C ILE A 324 -6.36 2.88 13.59
N ALA A 325 -7.15 3.29 12.60
CA ALA A 325 -7.78 2.40 11.63
C ALA A 325 -6.74 1.59 10.83
N TRP A 326 -5.63 2.24 10.44
CA TRP A 326 -4.50 1.55 9.83
C TRP A 326 -3.84 0.52 10.77
N GLY A 327 -3.67 0.86 12.06
CA GLY A 327 -3.17 -0.07 13.08
C GLY A 327 -4.11 -1.27 13.31
N LEU A 328 -5.43 -1.05 13.33
CA LEU A 328 -6.45 -2.10 13.40
C LEU A 328 -6.39 -3.02 12.18
N TYR A 329 -6.30 -2.45 10.99
CA TYR A 329 -6.11 -3.21 9.74
C TYR A 329 -4.88 -4.12 9.80
N ARG A 330 -3.80 -3.67 10.46
CA ARG A 330 -2.56 -4.41 10.72
C ARG A 330 -2.65 -5.40 11.90
N GLY A 331 -3.76 -5.42 12.65
CA GLY A 331 -3.97 -6.31 13.80
C GLY A 331 -3.18 -5.94 15.06
N ARG A 332 -2.85 -4.67 15.24
CA ARG A 332 -2.11 -4.16 16.40
C ARG A 332 -3.00 -4.06 17.65
N HIS A 333 -2.59 -4.66 18.75
CA HIS A 333 -3.31 -4.59 20.03
C HIS A 333 -3.39 -3.14 20.57
N LEU A 334 -2.32 -2.36 20.40
CA LEU A 334 -2.29 -0.95 20.78
C LEU A 334 -3.36 -0.13 20.04
N ALA A 335 -3.56 -0.39 18.74
CA ALA A 335 -4.59 0.29 17.95
C ALA A 335 -6.00 -0.05 18.45
N ALA A 336 -6.25 -1.29 18.86
CA ALA A 336 -7.53 -1.69 19.45
C ALA A 336 -7.80 -0.94 20.75
N THR A 337 -6.80 -0.85 21.63
CA THR A 337 -6.91 -0.09 22.90
C THR A 337 -7.13 1.39 22.63
N LEU A 338 -6.32 2.01 21.74
CA LEU A 338 -6.49 3.43 21.38
C LEU A 338 -7.83 3.72 20.74
N SER A 339 -8.35 2.80 19.89
CA SER A 339 -9.69 2.95 19.30
C SER A 339 -10.79 2.96 20.36
N ILE A 340 -10.72 2.06 21.35
CA ILE A 340 -11.70 2.03 22.46
C ILE A 340 -11.63 3.34 23.24
N VAL A 341 -10.43 3.81 23.61
CA VAL A 341 -10.24 5.05 24.36
C VAL A 341 -10.76 6.24 23.56
N PHE A 342 -10.39 6.34 22.30
CA PHE A 342 -10.80 7.46 21.44
C PHE A 342 -12.33 7.52 21.25
N ASN A 343 -12.96 6.38 20.98
CA ASN A 343 -14.42 6.30 20.84
C ASN A 343 -15.14 6.58 22.17
N ALA A 344 -14.60 6.13 23.31
CA ALA A 344 -15.13 6.46 24.63
C ALA A 344 -15.02 7.96 24.92
N CYS A 345 -13.89 8.60 24.59
CA CYS A 345 -13.74 10.06 24.69
C CYS A 345 -14.74 10.79 23.77
N THR A 346 -14.98 10.30 22.55
CA THR A 346 -15.96 10.88 21.64
C THR A 346 -17.38 10.83 22.23
N ILE A 347 -17.76 9.70 22.83
CA ILE A 347 -19.06 9.55 23.52
C ILE A 347 -19.15 10.52 24.70
N ALA A 348 -18.10 10.60 25.53
CA ALA A 348 -18.08 11.51 26.69
C ALA A 348 -18.20 12.99 26.26
N LEU A 349 -17.43 13.41 25.24
CA LEU A 349 -17.49 14.75 24.68
C LEU A 349 -18.85 15.07 24.05
N SER A 350 -19.46 14.12 23.35
CA SER A 350 -20.82 14.28 22.81
C SER A 350 -21.85 14.46 23.94
N THR A 351 -21.70 13.69 25.02
CA THR A 351 -22.58 13.85 26.18
C THR A 351 -22.42 15.24 26.81
N VAL A 352 -21.21 15.71 27.01
CA VAL A 352 -20.93 17.06 27.52
C VAL A 352 -21.56 18.12 26.62
N PHE A 353 -21.37 18.00 25.30
CA PHE A 353 -21.87 18.98 24.33
C PHE A 353 -23.42 19.05 24.29
N TYR A 354 -24.09 17.89 24.23
CA TYR A 354 -25.55 17.85 24.08
C TYR A 354 -26.33 17.92 25.38
N VAL A 355 -25.71 17.60 26.51
CA VAL A 355 -26.39 17.50 27.80
C VAL A 355 -25.84 18.50 28.83
N ALA A 356 -24.51 18.44 29.12
CA ALA A 356 -23.96 19.23 30.23
C ALA A 356 -23.96 20.72 29.93
N ILE A 357 -23.53 21.13 28.71
CA ILE A 357 -23.50 22.56 28.35
C ILE A 357 -24.91 23.17 28.33
N PRO A 358 -25.95 22.62 27.67
CA PRO A 358 -27.28 23.16 27.71
C PRO A 358 -27.88 23.23 29.15
N LEU A 359 -27.58 22.24 30.01
CA LEU A 359 -28.06 22.23 31.37
C LEU A 359 -27.37 23.27 32.28
N SER A 360 -26.10 23.64 31.96
CA SER A 360 -25.38 24.67 32.75
C SER A 360 -25.95 26.09 32.57
N TYR A 361 -26.70 26.34 31.50
CA TYR A 361 -27.39 27.62 31.26
C TYR A 361 -28.75 27.73 31.97
N VAL A 362 -29.22 26.63 32.59
CA VAL A 362 -30.48 26.65 33.37
C VAL A 362 -30.14 26.97 34.80
N ASP A 363 -30.62 28.10 35.29
CA ASP A 363 -30.40 28.54 36.68
C ASP A 363 -30.99 27.49 37.63
N GLY A 364 -30.16 26.92 38.50
CA GLY A 364 -30.49 25.74 39.31
C GLY A 364 -31.57 25.91 40.37
N SER A 365 -32.22 27.08 40.44
CA SER A 365 -33.30 27.40 41.40
C SER A 365 -34.71 27.07 40.92
N ASP A 366 -34.88 26.75 39.61
CA ASP A 366 -36.21 26.56 39.03
C ASP A 366 -36.35 25.18 38.33
N ALA A 367 -36.97 24.23 39.07
CA ALA A 367 -37.20 22.87 38.55
C ALA A 367 -38.08 22.86 37.27
N GLY A 368 -38.92 23.92 37.09
CA GLY A 368 -39.71 24.10 35.88
C GLY A 368 -38.88 24.40 34.68
N ALA A 369 -37.90 25.31 34.79
CA ALA A 369 -36.96 25.65 33.71
C ALA A 369 -36.10 24.45 33.28
N TYR A 370 -35.70 23.57 34.20
CA TYR A 370 -34.98 22.34 33.91
C TYR A 370 -35.82 21.36 33.08
N MET A 371 -37.07 21.13 33.44
CA MET A 371 -37.99 20.27 32.68
C MET A 371 -38.34 20.86 31.31
N ASP A 372 -38.44 22.17 31.22
CA ASP A 372 -38.68 22.88 29.94
C ASP A 372 -37.45 22.78 29.01
N ALA A 373 -36.24 22.88 29.55
CA ALA A 373 -35.00 22.69 28.77
C ALA A 373 -34.87 21.24 28.26
N ILE A 374 -35.17 20.22 29.06
CA ILE A 374 -35.20 18.82 28.63
C ILE A 374 -36.29 18.60 27.58
N SER A 375 -37.47 19.15 27.78
CA SER A 375 -38.58 19.05 26.83
C SER A 375 -38.28 19.79 25.50
N ALA A 376 -37.50 20.86 25.54
CA ALA A 376 -37.01 21.59 24.38
C ALA A 376 -35.94 20.78 23.61
N LEU A 377 -35.00 20.16 24.34
CA LEU A 377 -34.03 19.22 23.75
C LEU A 377 -34.71 18.05 23.03
N GLN A 378 -35.78 17.52 23.61
CA GLN A 378 -36.60 16.47 22.99
C GLN A 378 -37.35 16.98 21.74
N ARG A 379 -37.96 18.14 21.82
CA ARG A 379 -38.74 18.76 20.74
C ARG A 379 -37.91 19.16 19.54
N HIS A 380 -36.66 19.59 19.73
CA HIS A 380 -35.76 20.02 18.64
C HIS A 380 -34.94 18.89 18.01
N GLY A 381 -35.19 17.63 18.35
CA GLY A 381 -34.47 16.50 17.76
C GLY A 381 -33.04 16.36 18.28
N ALA A 382 -32.57 17.17 19.22
CA ALA A 382 -31.22 17.12 19.78
C ALA A 382 -30.90 15.77 20.42
N PHE A 383 -31.88 15.15 21.06
CA PHE A 383 -31.73 13.81 21.64
C PHE A 383 -31.48 12.74 20.56
N HIS A 384 -32.20 12.80 19.43
CA HIS A 384 -31.96 11.88 18.32
C HIS A 384 -30.59 12.12 17.68
N ALA A 385 -30.17 13.37 17.56
CA ALA A 385 -28.84 13.72 17.05
C ALA A 385 -27.71 13.18 17.98
N MET A 386 -27.92 13.33 19.31
CA MET A 386 -27.00 12.76 20.31
C MET A 386 -26.89 11.22 20.18
N LEU A 387 -28.02 10.52 20.13
CA LEU A 387 -28.03 9.07 19.95
C LEU A 387 -27.35 8.64 18.63
N ALA A 388 -27.61 9.36 17.55
CA ALA A 388 -26.97 9.08 16.27
C ALA A 388 -25.46 9.27 16.32
N THR A 389 -24.96 10.35 16.95
CA THR A 389 -23.51 10.58 17.09
C THR A 389 -22.82 9.56 17.99
N MET A 390 -23.52 9.00 18.98
CA MET A 390 -22.96 7.96 19.86
C MET A 390 -23.03 6.56 19.29
N ALA A 391 -23.97 6.28 18.38
CA ALA A 391 -24.24 4.94 17.87
C ALA A 391 -23.01 4.31 17.19
N LEU A 392 -22.32 5.03 16.30
CA LEU A 392 -21.16 4.52 15.58
C LEU A 392 -19.93 4.30 16.48
N PRO A 393 -19.53 5.25 17.36
CA PRO A 393 -18.49 5.01 18.34
C PRO A 393 -18.77 3.81 19.26
N LEU A 394 -20.03 3.67 19.74
CA LEU A 394 -20.43 2.54 20.56
C LEU A 394 -20.33 1.22 19.79
N LEU A 395 -20.80 1.20 18.54
CA LEU A 395 -20.69 0.04 17.65
C LEU A 395 -19.23 -0.36 17.43
N CYS A 396 -18.33 0.60 17.21
CA CYS A 396 -16.89 0.36 17.08
C CYS A 396 -16.31 -0.27 18.34
N ILE A 397 -16.64 0.26 19.53
CA ILE A 397 -16.18 -0.32 20.81
C ILE A 397 -16.66 -1.76 20.95
N VAL A 398 -17.96 -2.03 20.72
CA VAL A 398 -18.55 -3.38 20.83
C VAL A 398 -17.87 -4.34 19.86
N ILE A 399 -17.68 -3.95 18.58
CA ILE A 399 -17.01 -4.79 17.57
C ILE A 399 -15.58 -5.10 18.02
N ILE A 400 -14.81 -4.12 18.49
CA ILE A 400 -13.42 -4.33 18.92
C ILE A 400 -13.34 -5.26 20.13
N ILE A 401 -14.25 -5.14 21.08
CA ILE A 401 -14.30 -6.00 22.28
C ILE A 401 -14.65 -7.44 21.87
N LEU A 402 -15.66 -7.63 21.03
CA LEU A 402 -16.09 -8.96 20.56
C LEU A 402 -14.98 -9.66 19.79
N PHE A 403 -14.24 -8.93 18.96
CA PHE A 403 -13.19 -9.48 18.11
C PHE A 403 -11.77 -9.20 18.61
N ARG A 404 -11.61 -8.95 19.93
CA ARG A 404 -10.29 -8.64 20.54
C ARG A 404 -9.21 -9.72 20.25
N ALA A 405 -9.62 -10.97 20.10
CA ALA A 405 -8.74 -12.08 19.77
C ALA A 405 -8.09 -11.95 18.38
N CYS A 406 -8.63 -11.08 17.50
CA CYS A 406 -8.04 -10.79 16.20
C CYS A 406 -6.80 -9.88 16.28
N PHE A 407 -6.59 -9.12 17.36
CA PHE A 407 -5.51 -8.15 17.52
C PHE A 407 -4.38 -8.73 18.37
N THR A 408 -3.56 -9.60 17.77
CA THR A 408 -2.54 -10.39 18.46
C THR A 408 -1.17 -9.70 18.54
N ILE A 409 -0.90 -8.71 17.68
CA ILE A 409 0.41 -8.09 17.58
C ILE A 409 0.57 -7.05 18.70
N ARG A 410 1.41 -7.39 19.69
CA ARG A 410 1.69 -6.53 20.84
C ARG A 410 2.88 -5.61 20.55
N THR A 411 2.77 -4.35 20.93
CA THR A 411 3.87 -3.39 20.99
C THR A 411 4.63 -3.58 22.30
N LYS A 412 5.95 -3.38 22.31
CA LYS A 412 6.75 -3.43 23.55
C LYS A 412 6.24 -2.41 24.56
N SER A 413 6.09 -2.82 25.83
CA SER A 413 5.62 -1.93 26.91
C SER A 413 6.47 -0.67 27.08
N GLU A 414 7.80 -0.80 26.89
CA GLU A 414 8.73 0.33 26.94
C GLU A 414 8.44 1.39 25.86
N THR A 415 8.09 0.98 24.64
CA THR A 415 7.74 1.91 23.55
C THR A 415 6.43 2.64 23.86
N VAL A 416 5.43 1.91 24.39
CA VAL A 416 4.15 2.50 24.78
C VAL A 416 4.35 3.48 25.93
N LEU A 417 5.06 3.07 26.98
CA LEU A 417 5.34 3.93 28.14
C LEU A 417 6.11 5.19 27.74
N ARG A 418 7.15 5.05 26.92
CA ARG A 418 7.90 6.18 26.38
C ARG A 418 7.02 7.11 25.57
N GLY A 419 6.14 6.59 24.68
CA GLY A 419 5.21 7.40 23.90
C GLY A 419 4.23 8.19 24.78
N VAL A 420 3.66 7.54 25.79
CA VAL A 420 2.80 8.19 26.80
C VAL A 420 3.56 9.27 27.57
N ALA A 421 4.78 8.98 28.04
CA ALA A 421 5.60 9.92 28.78
C ALA A 421 5.98 11.14 27.92
N ILE A 422 6.34 10.96 26.65
CA ILE A 422 6.66 12.07 25.72
C ILE A 422 5.42 12.92 25.46
N THR A 423 4.24 12.30 25.23
CA THR A 423 3.00 13.03 24.98
C THR A 423 2.58 13.83 26.22
N PHE A 424 2.70 13.25 27.42
CA PHE A 424 2.43 13.93 28.67
C PHE A 424 3.43 15.07 28.95
N ALA A 425 4.72 14.84 28.71
CA ALA A 425 5.74 15.88 28.83
C ALA A 425 5.49 17.04 27.84
N ALA A 426 5.07 16.73 26.60
CA ALA A 426 4.68 17.77 25.63
C ALA A 426 3.46 18.56 26.10
N PHE A 427 2.44 17.91 26.66
CA PHE A 427 1.29 18.57 27.25
C PHE A 427 1.71 19.56 28.35
N VAL A 428 2.54 19.13 29.30
CA VAL A 428 3.00 19.98 30.41
C VAL A 428 3.90 21.12 29.89
N LEU A 429 4.87 20.80 29.04
CA LEU A 429 5.84 21.79 28.53
C LEU A 429 5.15 22.87 27.69
N LEU A 430 4.27 22.48 26.77
CA LEU A 430 3.52 23.44 25.93
C LEU A 430 2.57 24.28 26.76
N GLY A 431 1.95 23.70 27.80
CA GLY A 431 1.14 24.42 28.75
C GLY A 431 1.93 25.45 29.55
N LEU A 432 3.09 25.06 30.09
CA LEU A 432 3.99 25.98 30.80
C LEU A 432 4.49 27.12 29.88
N LEU A 433 4.84 26.82 28.65
CA LEU A 433 5.24 27.84 27.64
C LEU A 433 4.07 28.80 27.35
N TYR A 434 2.86 28.27 27.14
CA TYR A 434 1.67 29.06 26.83
C TYR A 434 1.31 29.98 27.99
N VAL A 435 1.19 29.44 29.21
CA VAL A 435 0.86 30.20 30.44
C VAL A 435 1.99 31.18 30.78
N GLY A 436 3.26 30.73 30.68
CA GLY A 436 4.40 31.58 30.97
C GLY A 436 4.50 32.77 30.01
N TYR A 437 4.23 32.55 28.73
CA TYR A 437 4.15 33.61 27.72
C TYR A 437 3.01 34.62 28.05
N GLY A 438 1.80 34.12 28.32
CA GLY A 438 0.63 34.95 28.63
C GLY A 438 0.83 35.85 29.86
N LEU A 439 1.49 35.32 30.90
CA LEU A 439 1.82 36.10 32.11
C LEU A 439 2.95 37.10 31.88
N SER A 440 3.93 36.80 31.00
CA SER A 440 5.09 37.66 30.74
C SER A 440 4.81 38.79 29.77
N MET A 441 3.83 38.61 28.86
CA MET A 441 3.50 39.53 27.75
C MET A 441 1.97 39.88 27.77
N PRO A 442 1.42 40.42 28.85
CA PRO A 442 -0.01 40.72 28.93
C PRO A 442 -0.46 41.73 27.86
N SER A 443 0.41 42.64 27.41
CA SER A 443 0.12 43.60 26.36
C SER A 443 -0.09 42.96 24.97
N GLY A 444 0.21 41.70 24.81
CA GLY A 444 -0.04 40.93 23.58
C GLY A 444 -1.47 40.41 23.44
N PHE A 445 -2.34 40.74 24.41
CA PHE A 445 -3.75 40.35 24.43
C PHE A 445 -4.63 41.59 24.60
N ASN A 446 -5.90 41.51 24.15
CA ASN A 446 -6.87 42.63 24.26
C ASN A 446 -7.24 42.95 25.72
N GLU A 447 -7.25 41.91 26.56
CA GLU A 447 -7.46 42.01 28.02
C GLU A 447 -6.32 41.30 28.73
N THR A 448 -5.98 41.76 29.95
CA THR A 448 -4.91 41.11 30.76
C THR A 448 -5.38 39.75 31.23
N PRO A 449 -4.80 38.62 30.71
CA PRO A 449 -5.29 37.30 31.06
C PRO A 449 -4.93 36.94 32.49
N LEU A 450 -5.90 36.35 33.22
CA LEU A 450 -5.63 35.76 34.53
C LEU A 450 -5.04 34.36 34.39
N LEU A 451 -4.33 33.87 35.40
CA LEU A 451 -3.73 32.53 35.37
C LEU A 451 -4.75 31.42 35.07
N VAL A 452 -5.95 31.53 35.66
CA VAL A 452 -7.05 30.55 35.50
C VAL A 452 -7.55 30.57 34.06
N ASP A 453 -7.68 31.76 33.46
CA ASP A 453 -8.14 31.90 32.07
C ASP A 453 -7.13 31.32 31.06
N LEU A 454 -5.84 31.56 31.33
CA LEU A 454 -4.74 30.97 30.49
C LEU A 454 -4.72 29.43 30.54
N ILE A 455 -4.94 28.84 31.74
CA ILE A 455 -4.99 27.38 31.88
C ILE A 455 -6.23 26.83 31.17
N ALA A 456 -7.37 27.47 31.36
CA ALA A 456 -8.62 27.07 30.70
C ALA A 456 -8.53 27.17 29.16
N ASP A 457 -8.01 28.30 28.65
CA ASP A 457 -7.83 28.49 27.22
C ASP A 457 -6.82 27.53 26.65
N TYR A 458 -5.72 27.21 27.36
CA TYR A 458 -4.75 26.20 26.90
C TYR A 458 -5.42 24.86 26.60
N VAL A 459 -6.26 24.35 27.52
CA VAL A 459 -7.01 23.11 27.33
C VAL A 459 -7.98 23.22 26.15
N GLN A 460 -8.64 24.36 25.99
CA GLN A 460 -9.51 24.63 24.85
C GLN A 460 -8.76 24.60 23.51
N ARG A 461 -7.48 25.04 23.45
CA ARG A 461 -6.63 24.99 22.24
C ARG A 461 -6.33 23.57 21.75
N LEU A 462 -6.47 22.57 22.61
CA LEU A 462 -6.26 21.17 22.26
C LEU A 462 -7.51 20.49 21.68
N LEU A 463 -8.67 21.10 21.84
CA LEU A 463 -9.96 20.54 21.41
C LEU A 463 -10.36 21.07 20.01
N PRO A 464 -11.06 20.25 19.21
CA PRO A 464 -11.70 20.70 17.99
C PRO A 464 -12.60 21.89 18.22
N ILE A 465 -12.57 22.85 17.31
CA ILE A 465 -13.22 24.14 17.51
C ILE A 465 -14.75 24.04 17.61
N GLY A 466 -15.36 23.09 16.92
CA GLY A 466 -16.80 22.86 16.99
C GLY A 466 -17.32 22.56 18.41
N LEU A 467 -16.48 21.94 19.26
CA LEU A 467 -16.80 21.71 20.68
C LEU A 467 -16.81 22.99 21.51
N LEU A 468 -16.21 24.06 21.01
CA LEU A 468 -16.04 25.33 21.68
C LEU A 468 -17.01 26.41 21.18
N SER A 469 -17.93 26.04 20.28
CA SER A 469 -18.85 27.01 19.62
C SER A 469 -19.74 27.78 20.61
N GLY A 470 -19.98 27.24 21.83
CA GLY A 470 -20.74 27.89 22.90
C GLY A 470 -19.88 28.57 23.98
N VAL A 471 -18.53 28.52 23.88
CA VAL A 471 -17.64 29.03 24.96
C VAL A 471 -17.03 30.37 24.51
N GLU A 472 -17.29 31.41 25.32
CA GLU A 472 -16.69 32.73 25.08
C GLU A 472 -15.21 32.76 25.45
N PRO A 473 -14.32 33.27 24.55
CA PRO A 473 -12.92 33.47 24.90
C PRO A 473 -12.78 34.61 25.92
N ALA A 474 -12.06 34.39 27.02
CA ALA A 474 -11.78 35.40 28.02
C ALA A 474 -10.84 36.51 27.49
N PHE A 475 -9.99 36.21 26.50
CA PHE A 475 -9.05 37.13 25.89
C PHE A 475 -8.70 36.67 24.42
N VAL A 476 -8.18 37.59 23.64
CA VAL A 476 -7.82 37.37 22.23
C VAL A 476 -6.39 37.91 21.96
N PRO A 477 -5.53 37.25 21.17
CA PRO A 477 -4.22 37.76 20.86
C PRO A 477 -4.29 38.99 19.92
N VAL A 478 -3.47 40.02 20.19
CA VAL A 478 -3.41 41.25 19.40
C VAL A 478 -2.08 41.44 18.63
N GLY A 479 -1.04 40.71 19.03
CA GLY A 479 0.28 40.80 18.40
C GLY A 479 0.65 39.54 17.61
N LEU A 480 1.49 39.70 16.58
CA LEU A 480 1.95 38.59 15.73
C LEU A 480 2.53 37.42 16.54
N LEU A 481 3.38 37.71 17.54
CA LEU A 481 3.98 36.66 18.38
C LEU A 481 2.94 35.98 19.26
N SER A 482 2.01 36.73 19.85
CA SER A 482 0.88 36.19 20.63
C SER A 482 -0.01 35.32 19.78
N GLU A 483 -0.26 35.73 18.53
CA GLU A 483 -1.06 34.96 17.58
C GLU A 483 -0.36 33.65 17.19
N ILE A 484 0.94 33.64 16.92
CA ILE A 484 1.71 32.44 16.64
C ILE A 484 1.64 31.45 17.82
N VAL A 485 1.89 31.91 19.04
CA VAL A 485 1.84 31.05 20.23
C VAL A 485 0.42 30.48 20.42
N TYR A 486 -0.59 31.34 20.29
CA TYR A 486 -2.00 30.96 20.42
C TYR A 486 -2.46 29.95 19.39
N GLN A 487 -2.00 30.05 18.15
CA GLN A 487 -2.39 29.14 17.06
C GLN A 487 -1.56 27.85 16.99
N CYS A 488 -0.28 27.86 17.39
CA CYS A 488 0.60 26.72 17.19
C CYS A 488 0.56 25.68 18.32
N VAL A 489 0.16 26.08 19.53
CA VAL A 489 0.24 25.20 20.71
C VAL A 489 -0.58 23.90 20.55
N GLY A 490 -1.81 24.00 20.04
CA GLY A 490 -2.67 22.83 19.78
C GLY A 490 -2.14 21.91 18.70
N PRO A 491 -1.84 22.42 17.47
CA PRO A 491 -1.27 21.62 16.41
C PRO A 491 0.03 20.91 16.82
N MET A 492 0.94 21.58 17.57
CA MET A 492 2.18 20.97 18.04
C MET A 492 1.93 19.80 19.00
N PHE A 493 1.01 19.95 19.95
CA PHE A 493 0.63 18.85 20.84
C PHE A 493 0.13 17.63 20.04
N TRP A 494 -0.81 17.84 19.13
CA TRP A 494 -1.36 16.77 18.31
C TRP A 494 -0.31 16.12 17.39
N LEU A 495 0.63 16.90 16.84
CA LEU A 495 1.72 16.37 16.02
C LEU A 495 2.60 15.40 16.84
N VAL A 496 2.95 15.77 18.10
CA VAL A 496 3.71 14.89 18.99
C VAL A 496 2.90 13.61 19.29
N ALA A 497 1.62 13.72 19.60
CA ALA A 497 0.75 12.58 19.85
C ALA A 497 0.64 11.63 18.65
N LEU A 498 0.50 12.18 17.42
CA LEU A 498 0.50 11.41 16.17
C LEU A 498 1.83 10.71 15.94
N CYS A 499 2.97 11.39 16.14
CA CYS A 499 4.30 10.80 15.97
C CYS A 499 4.54 9.65 16.97
N CYS A 500 4.16 9.83 18.24
CA CYS A 500 4.28 8.79 19.26
C CYS A 500 3.39 7.58 18.94
N THR A 501 2.17 7.83 18.47
CA THR A 501 1.24 6.76 18.05
C THR A 501 1.79 6.02 16.82
N TRP A 502 2.33 6.73 15.84
CA TRP A 502 2.97 6.14 14.67
C TRP A 502 4.15 5.24 15.06
N ASP A 503 5.04 5.71 15.95
CA ASP A 503 6.18 4.90 16.44
C ASP A 503 5.71 3.63 17.17
N GLY A 504 4.64 3.72 17.96
CA GLY A 504 4.02 2.56 18.62
C GLY A 504 3.35 1.56 17.68
N LEU A 505 2.86 2.02 16.52
CA LEU A 505 2.17 1.20 15.51
C LEU A 505 3.11 0.71 14.39
N ARG A 506 4.33 1.26 14.30
CA ARG A 506 5.30 0.88 13.28
C ARG A 506 5.83 -0.54 13.52
N ASP A 507 6.08 -1.28 12.43
CA ASP A 507 6.77 -2.56 12.48
C ASP A 507 8.25 -2.34 12.81
N ARG A 508 8.72 -2.99 13.88
CA ARG A 508 10.14 -3.13 14.16
C ARG A 508 10.49 -4.60 13.96
N SER A 509 11.14 -4.94 12.86
CA SER A 509 11.74 -6.25 12.68
C SER A 509 12.80 -6.44 13.78
N MET A 510 12.69 -7.51 14.53
CA MET A 510 13.67 -7.91 15.53
C MET A 510 14.68 -8.81 14.82
N ILE A 511 15.70 -8.23 14.18
CA ILE A 511 16.87 -9.01 13.73
C ILE A 511 17.52 -9.58 15.00
N ASN A 512 17.30 -10.85 15.24
CA ASN A 512 17.79 -11.49 16.45
C ASN A 512 18.99 -12.39 16.11
N ASN A 513 20.20 -11.88 16.32
CA ASN A 513 21.46 -12.65 16.17
C ASN A 513 21.53 -13.88 17.09
N ALA A 514 20.63 -14.00 18.08
CA ALA A 514 20.60 -15.15 19.01
C ALA A 514 20.24 -16.48 18.31
N TYR A 515 19.60 -16.45 17.14
CA TYR A 515 19.18 -17.68 16.44
C TYR A 515 20.22 -18.22 15.44
N ARG A 516 21.32 -17.51 15.22
CA ARG A 516 22.30 -17.88 14.19
C ARG A 516 22.90 -19.26 14.40
N HIS A 517 23.26 -19.60 15.64
CA HIS A 517 23.81 -20.92 15.98
C HIS A 517 22.82 -22.06 15.66
N ARG A 518 21.55 -21.84 15.98
CA ARG A 518 20.48 -22.81 15.69
C ARG A 518 20.24 -22.99 14.20
N VAL A 519 20.35 -21.90 13.42
CA VAL A 519 20.23 -21.96 11.95
C VAL A 519 21.39 -22.76 11.35
N ASP A 520 22.60 -22.59 11.88
CA ASP A 520 23.78 -23.33 11.44
C ASP A 520 23.68 -24.84 11.73
N GLU A 521 23.01 -25.23 12.81
CA GLU A 521 22.69 -26.63 13.11
C GLU A 521 21.64 -27.21 12.18
N ILE A 522 20.53 -26.46 11.96
CA ILE A 522 19.40 -26.91 11.14
C ILE A 522 19.78 -27.02 9.67
N ILE A 523 20.57 -26.07 9.12
CA ILE A 523 20.99 -26.14 7.71
C ILE A 523 21.85 -27.39 7.43
N GLY A 524 22.54 -27.90 8.44
CA GLY A 524 23.31 -29.15 8.35
C GLY A 524 22.45 -30.40 8.20
N LEU A 525 21.17 -30.38 8.59
CA LEU A 525 20.25 -31.53 8.44
C LEU A 525 19.82 -31.71 6.99
N GLY A 526 19.53 -30.58 6.28
CA GLY A 526 19.10 -30.66 4.90
C GLY A 526 18.76 -29.28 4.29
N GLY A 527 18.60 -29.27 3.00
CA GLY A 527 18.20 -28.08 2.26
C GLY A 527 18.32 -28.30 0.75
N GLU A 528 17.81 -27.35 -0.02
CA GLU A 528 17.94 -27.29 -1.46
C GLU A 528 19.21 -26.53 -1.85
N SER A 529 19.55 -26.49 -3.13
CA SER A 529 20.76 -25.88 -3.69
C SER A 529 21.02 -24.45 -3.19
N MET A 530 19.97 -23.62 -3.04
CA MET A 530 20.07 -22.22 -2.61
C MET A 530 19.85 -22.02 -1.10
N SER A 531 19.51 -23.06 -0.33
CA SER A 531 19.15 -22.94 1.09
C SER A 531 20.25 -22.34 1.97
N PHE A 532 21.53 -22.49 1.61
CA PHE A 532 22.64 -21.90 2.37
C PHE A 532 22.56 -20.35 2.46
N MET A 533 21.91 -19.69 1.48
CA MET A 533 21.67 -18.24 1.51
C MET A 533 20.78 -17.80 2.69
N ALA A 534 20.03 -18.73 3.29
CA ALA A 534 19.28 -18.49 4.52
C ALA A 534 20.17 -18.07 5.70
N THR A 535 21.44 -18.48 5.72
CA THR A 535 22.41 -18.16 6.79
C THR A 535 22.92 -16.70 6.75
N TRP A 536 22.65 -15.96 5.66
CA TRP A 536 23.16 -14.62 5.45
C TRP A 536 22.53 -13.58 6.38
N LYS A 537 23.22 -12.46 6.56
CA LYS A 537 22.75 -11.37 7.41
C LYS A 537 21.46 -10.72 6.89
N GLY A 538 20.61 -10.28 7.80
CA GLY A 538 19.39 -9.51 7.50
C GLY A 538 18.15 -10.38 7.32
N ASN A 539 18.24 -11.68 7.53
CA ASN A 539 17.10 -12.59 7.54
C ASN A 539 16.52 -12.76 8.95
N ASP A 540 15.19 -12.81 9.05
CA ASP A 540 14.44 -13.30 10.20
C ASP A 540 14.15 -14.79 10.00
N TYR A 541 13.87 -15.52 11.10
CA TYR A 541 13.65 -16.97 11.03
C TYR A 541 12.35 -17.39 11.70
N TRP A 542 11.66 -18.28 11.05
CA TRP A 542 10.62 -19.08 11.62
C TRP A 542 11.16 -20.51 11.81
N PHE A 543 10.85 -21.13 12.95
CA PHE A 543 11.24 -22.50 13.25
C PHE A 543 10.01 -23.37 13.37
N SER A 544 10.09 -24.63 12.91
CA SER A 544 9.03 -25.63 13.09
C SER A 544 8.80 -25.92 14.58
N ALA A 545 7.67 -26.57 14.88
CA ALA A 545 7.33 -26.95 16.25
C ALA A 545 8.32 -27.97 16.84
N THR A 546 8.90 -28.82 16.00
CA THR A 546 9.94 -29.80 16.37
C THR A 546 11.32 -29.15 16.54
N GLY A 547 11.54 -27.99 15.89
CA GLY A 547 12.81 -27.29 15.84
C GLY A 547 13.87 -27.94 14.93
N ARG A 548 13.45 -28.87 14.06
CA ARG A 548 14.33 -29.57 13.10
C ARG A 548 14.36 -28.91 11.73
N SER A 549 13.41 -28.03 11.45
CA SER A 549 13.32 -27.27 10.21
C SER A 549 13.07 -25.79 10.47
N ALA A 550 13.35 -24.93 9.47
CA ALA A 550 13.19 -23.50 9.56
C ALA A 550 12.94 -22.86 8.17
N ILE A 551 12.39 -21.64 8.17
CA ILE A 551 12.24 -20.80 6.99
C ILE A 551 12.87 -19.44 7.28
N ALA A 552 13.79 -19.01 6.41
CA ALA A 552 14.40 -17.67 6.45
C ALA A 552 13.54 -16.70 5.63
N TYR A 553 13.22 -15.53 6.18
CA TYR A 553 12.40 -14.53 5.50
C TYR A 553 12.82 -13.11 5.86
N ARG A 554 12.41 -12.14 5.02
CA ARG A 554 12.54 -10.69 5.28
C ARG A 554 11.18 -10.04 5.29
N VAL A 555 10.97 -9.08 6.19
CA VAL A 555 9.70 -8.36 6.27
C VAL A 555 9.85 -6.97 5.66
N SER A 556 9.06 -6.71 4.61
CA SER A 556 9.01 -5.42 3.93
C SER A 556 7.60 -5.16 3.41
N TYR A 557 7.07 -3.94 3.58
CA TYR A 557 5.72 -3.53 3.14
C TYR A 557 4.58 -4.48 3.58
N GLY A 558 4.76 -5.20 4.72
CA GLY A 558 3.80 -6.19 5.22
C GLY A 558 3.84 -7.53 4.48
N ILE A 559 4.86 -7.75 3.67
CA ILE A 559 5.19 -9.02 3.00
C ILE A 559 6.27 -9.72 3.83
N ALA A 560 6.07 -10.99 4.13
CA ALA A 560 7.11 -11.90 4.61
C ALA A 560 7.64 -12.67 3.39
N LEU A 561 8.73 -12.14 2.81
CA LEU A 561 9.37 -12.69 1.62
C LEU A 561 10.41 -13.71 2.06
N THR A 562 10.25 -14.99 1.70
CA THR A 562 11.27 -16.01 2.03
C THR A 562 12.49 -15.86 1.11
N VAL A 563 13.64 -16.34 1.57
CA VAL A 563 14.88 -16.38 0.76
C VAL A 563 14.82 -17.53 -0.23
N THR A 564 14.38 -18.69 0.28
CA THR A 564 14.13 -19.94 -0.46
C THR A 564 12.95 -20.67 0.20
N GLY A 565 12.73 -21.93 -0.12
CA GLY A 565 11.83 -22.83 0.62
C GLY A 565 12.31 -23.14 2.05
N PRO A 566 11.66 -24.08 2.74
CA PRO A 566 12.09 -24.61 4.04
C PRO A 566 13.49 -25.24 3.93
N PHE A 567 14.22 -25.30 5.05
CA PHE A 567 15.48 -26.02 5.18
C PHE A 567 15.52 -26.75 6.53
N GLY A 568 16.29 -27.82 6.62
CA GLY A 568 16.38 -28.72 7.77
C GLY A 568 15.90 -30.13 7.42
N ASP A 569 15.00 -30.70 8.20
CA ASP A 569 14.45 -32.03 7.96
C ASP A 569 13.48 -32.02 6.75
N PRO A 570 13.79 -32.74 5.66
CA PRO A 570 12.94 -32.76 4.48
C PRO A 570 11.52 -33.31 4.71
N ASP A 571 11.35 -34.21 5.70
CA ASP A 571 10.05 -34.81 5.99
C ASP A 571 9.04 -33.78 6.55
N GLU A 572 9.51 -32.61 7.00
CA GLU A 572 8.68 -31.55 7.56
C GLU A 572 8.29 -30.46 6.53
N TYR A 573 8.87 -30.41 5.35
CA TYR A 573 8.76 -29.27 4.42
C TYR A 573 7.32 -28.95 4.01
N GLU A 574 6.48 -29.95 3.76
CA GLU A 574 5.07 -29.77 3.39
C GLU A 574 4.27 -29.11 4.52
N ASP A 575 4.44 -29.60 5.74
CA ASP A 575 3.77 -29.04 6.93
C ASP A 575 4.33 -27.65 7.28
N ASP A 576 5.62 -27.41 7.06
CA ASP A 576 6.27 -26.12 7.30
C ASP A 576 5.71 -25.00 6.40
N LEU A 577 5.45 -25.30 5.12
CA LEU A 577 4.83 -24.33 4.22
C LEU A 577 3.47 -23.85 4.75
N ARG A 578 2.63 -24.78 5.23
CA ARG A 578 1.32 -24.47 5.82
C ARG A 578 1.45 -23.76 7.17
N ALA A 579 2.35 -24.22 8.03
CA ALA A 579 2.56 -23.66 9.36
C ALA A 579 3.14 -22.24 9.30
N PHE A 580 4.10 -21.98 8.41
CA PHE A 580 4.63 -20.64 8.17
C PHE A 580 3.58 -19.69 7.61
N ALA A 581 2.73 -20.15 6.68
CA ALA A 581 1.62 -19.35 6.19
C ALA A 581 0.65 -18.96 7.32
N GLY A 582 0.36 -19.90 8.23
CA GLY A 582 -0.43 -19.65 9.45
C GLY A 582 0.25 -18.64 10.39
N PHE A 583 1.54 -18.78 10.63
CA PHE A 583 2.34 -17.84 11.42
C PHE A 583 2.30 -16.43 10.85
N CYS A 584 2.49 -16.27 9.55
CA CYS A 584 2.40 -14.98 8.86
C CYS A 584 1.01 -14.35 9.00
N THR A 585 -0.04 -15.17 8.83
CA THR A 585 -1.43 -14.72 8.98
C THR A 585 -1.71 -14.19 10.39
N GLN A 586 -1.23 -14.88 11.42
CA GLN A 586 -1.36 -14.44 12.82
C GLN A 586 -0.67 -13.08 13.08
N ARG A 587 0.39 -12.78 12.33
CA ARG A 587 1.16 -11.52 12.43
C ARG A 587 0.76 -10.44 11.43
N SER A 588 -0.31 -10.65 10.69
CA SER A 588 -0.77 -9.74 9.62
C SER A 588 0.26 -9.52 8.51
N LEU A 589 1.13 -10.50 8.29
CA LEU A 589 2.05 -10.54 7.18
C LEU A 589 1.44 -11.35 6.04
N THR A 590 1.74 -10.97 4.82
CA THR A 590 1.43 -11.77 3.65
C THR A 590 2.63 -12.66 3.35
N PRO A 591 2.52 -14.00 3.47
CA PRO A 591 3.63 -14.88 3.13
C PRO A 591 3.83 -14.92 1.62
N VAL A 592 5.09 -14.87 1.20
CA VAL A 592 5.49 -15.01 -0.20
C VAL A 592 6.70 -15.92 -0.23
N PHE A 593 6.57 -17.07 -0.85
CA PHE A 593 7.67 -17.99 -1.05
C PHE A 593 8.40 -17.62 -2.34
N TYR A 594 9.67 -17.27 -2.22
CA TYR A 594 10.52 -16.86 -3.33
C TYR A 594 11.56 -17.94 -3.63
N SER A 595 11.86 -18.15 -4.92
CA SER A 595 12.87 -19.12 -5.37
C SER A 595 12.63 -20.54 -4.88
N VAL A 596 11.39 -21.01 -5.00
CA VAL A 596 10.99 -22.40 -4.66
C VAL A 596 10.88 -23.26 -5.91
N HIS A 597 11.14 -24.56 -5.78
CA HIS A 597 11.09 -25.53 -6.88
C HIS A 597 9.69 -26.07 -7.11
N ALA A 598 9.54 -26.95 -8.12
CA ALA A 598 8.26 -27.44 -8.60
C ALA A 598 7.45 -28.18 -7.51
N GLU A 599 8.10 -28.96 -6.65
CA GLU A 599 7.42 -29.73 -5.60
C GLU A 599 6.69 -28.82 -4.62
N GLN A 600 7.38 -27.80 -4.08
CA GLN A 600 6.77 -26.84 -3.16
C GLN A 600 5.75 -25.93 -3.86
N ARG A 601 6.00 -25.56 -5.13
CA ARG A 601 5.03 -24.85 -5.96
C ARG A 601 3.74 -25.63 -6.10
N ASP A 602 3.81 -26.93 -6.40
CA ASP A 602 2.64 -27.79 -6.62
C ASP A 602 1.81 -27.93 -5.35
N GLU A 603 2.47 -28.07 -4.19
CA GLU A 603 1.79 -28.08 -2.89
C GLU A 603 1.07 -26.76 -2.61
N LEU A 604 1.73 -25.63 -2.82
CA LEU A 604 1.12 -24.30 -2.62
C LEU A 604 -0.03 -24.03 -3.59
N VAL A 605 0.11 -24.43 -4.86
CA VAL A 605 -0.95 -24.29 -5.87
C VAL A 605 -2.15 -25.16 -5.51
N SER A 606 -1.93 -26.40 -5.03
CA SER A 606 -3.02 -27.26 -4.55
C SER A 606 -3.79 -26.63 -3.39
N ALA A 607 -3.10 -25.85 -2.56
CA ALA A 607 -3.68 -25.06 -1.47
C ALA A 607 -4.34 -23.73 -1.94
N GLY A 608 -4.41 -23.48 -3.26
CA GLY A 608 -5.07 -22.32 -3.86
C GLY A 608 -4.19 -21.05 -3.96
N TRP A 609 -2.88 -21.21 -3.93
CA TRP A 609 -1.94 -20.12 -4.15
C TRP A 609 -1.69 -19.88 -5.65
N ASN A 610 -1.20 -18.71 -5.98
CA ASN A 610 -0.74 -18.38 -7.32
C ASN A 610 0.78 -18.56 -7.39
N ALA A 611 1.27 -19.01 -8.54
CA ALA A 611 2.68 -19.21 -8.79
C ALA A 611 3.11 -18.52 -10.09
N LEU A 612 4.34 -18.00 -10.10
CA LEU A 612 4.97 -17.39 -11.27
C LEU A 612 6.39 -17.89 -11.40
N ASP A 613 6.81 -18.13 -12.63
CA ASP A 613 8.18 -18.41 -12.99
C ASP A 613 9.02 -17.13 -12.81
N VAL A 614 10.05 -17.20 -11.96
CA VAL A 614 10.94 -16.06 -11.69
C VAL A 614 12.37 -16.32 -12.12
N GLY A 615 12.65 -17.46 -12.71
CA GLY A 615 13.95 -17.79 -13.23
C GLY A 615 14.19 -19.28 -13.42
N THR A 616 15.36 -19.59 -13.91
CA THR A 616 15.80 -20.99 -14.17
C THR A 616 17.10 -21.24 -13.42
N GLU A 617 17.12 -22.25 -12.57
CA GLU A 617 18.33 -22.79 -11.98
C GLU A 617 18.99 -23.77 -12.96
N MET A 618 20.30 -23.74 -13.01
CA MET A 618 21.10 -24.55 -13.91
C MET A 618 21.95 -25.51 -13.12
N VAL A 619 21.65 -26.80 -13.24
CA VAL A 619 22.27 -27.88 -12.47
C VAL A 619 23.10 -28.79 -13.36
N ILE A 620 24.29 -29.12 -12.91
CA ILE A 620 25.21 -30.04 -13.58
C ILE A 620 25.38 -31.27 -12.71
N ASP A 621 25.27 -32.46 -13.30
CA ASP A 621 25.71 -33.69 -12.67
C ASP A 621 27.24 -33.84 -12.83
N PRO A 622 28.03 -33.74 -11.75
CA PRO A 622 29.47 -33.86 -11.84
C PRO A 622 29.94 -35.24 -12.34
N ALA A 623 29.21 -36.30 -12.02
CA ALA A 623 29.58 -37.67 -12.43
C ALA A 623 29.48 -37.82 -13.96
N ALA A 624 28.51 -37.16 -14.61
CA ALA A 624 28.34 -37.14 -16.04
C ALA A 624 29.24 -36.11 -16.76
N TRP A 625 30.02 -35.32 -16.03
CA TRP A 625 30.80 -34.22 -16.58
C TRP A 625 31.85 -34.66 -17.55
N GLN A 626 31.86 -34.12 -18.75
CA GLN A 626 32.87 -34.33 -19.78
C GLN A 626 32.99 -33.10 -20.68
N THR A 627 34.13 -32.95 -21.34
CA THR A 627 34.39 -31.84 -22.29
C THR A 627 34.64 -32.33 -23.70
N ARG A 628 34.19 -33.56 -24.08
CA ARG A 628 34.38 -34.15 -25.43
C ARG A 628 33.27 -33.72 -26.40
N GLY A 629 33.62 -33.62 -27.67
CA GLY A 629 32.67 -33.28 -28.74
C GLY A 629 32.63 -31.79 -29.09
N LYS A 630 31.99 -31.45 -30.23
CA LYS A 630 31.91 -30.08 -30.76
C LYS A 630 31.23 -29.07 -29.85
N LYS A 631 30.19 -29.51 -29.14
CA LYS A 631 29.41 -28.65 -28.20
C LYS A 631 30.25 -28.05 -27.06
N TRP A 632 31.36 -28.69 -26.70
CA TRP A 632 32.27 -28.27 -25.62
C TRP A 632 33.46 -27.45 -26.07
N GLN A 633 33.47 -26.99 -27.34
CA GLN A 633 34.63 -26.31 -27.93
C GLN A 633 35.05 -25.07 -27.16
N ASP A 634 34.09 -24.24 -26.70
CA ASP A 634 34.38 -22.99 -25.99
C ASP A 634 35.06 -23.27 -24.64
N VAL A 635 34.50 -24.23 -23.88
CA VAL A 635 35.04 -24.64 -22.57
C VAL A 635 36.43 -25.23 -22.71
N ARG A 636 36.66 -26.14 -23.72
CA ARG A 636 38.00 -26.68 -23.97
C ARG A 636 39.02 -25.63 -24.42
N THR A 637 38.58 -24.65 -25.22
CA THR A 637 39.45 -23.56 -25.64
C THR A 637 39.90 -22.74 -24.44
N ALA A 638 39.00 -22.45 -23.49
CA ALA A 638 39.30 -21.75 -22.23
C ALA A 638 40.31 -22.53 -21.36
N ILE A 639 40.09 -23.84 -21.17
CA ILE A 639 40.99 -24.71 -20.41
C ILE A 639 42.38 -24.76 -21.05
N ASN A 640 42.44 -24.99 -22.38
CA ASN A 640 43.69 -25.07 -23.10
C ASN A 640 44.45 -23.73 -23.11
N LYS A 641 43.73 -22.61 -23.19
CA LYS A 641 44.32 -21.28 -23.13
C LYS A 641 44.92 -21.02 -21.71
N ALA A 642 44.16 -21.26 -20.65
CA ALA A 642 44.64 -21.12 -19.27
C ALA A 642 45.92 -21.97 -19.05
N LYS A 643 45.92 -23.22 -19.49
CA LYS A 643 47.09 -24.12 -19.40
C LYS A 643 48.28 -23.58 -20.17
N ARG A 644 48.10 -23.04 -21.36
CA ARG A 644 49.17 -22.48 -22.18
C ARG A 644 49.75 -21.20 -21.58
N ASP A 645 48.87 -20.38 -20.99
CA ASP A 645 49.24 -19.10 -20.36
C ASP A 645 49.74 -19.28 -18.90
N GLY A 646 50.00 -20.54 -18.44
CA GLY A 646 50.54 -20.89 -17.13
C GLY A 646 49.60 -20.59 -15.96
N ILE A 647 48.29 -20.45 -16.23
CA ILE A 647 47.27 -20.13 -15.20
C ILE A 647 46.92 -21.41 -14.43
N THR A 648 46.90 -21.33 -13.10
CA THR A 648 46.57 -22.43 -12.22
C THR A 648 45.30 -22.09 -11.41
N ASP A 649 44.53 -23.10 -11.01
CA ASP A 649 43.34 -22.97 -10.15
C ASP A 649 43.66 -23.43 -8.70
N VAL A 650 43.21 -22.64 -7.73
CA VAL A 650 43.38 -22.92 -6.30
C VAL A 650 42.02 -22.99 -5.62
N LEU A 651 41.76 -24.12 -4.95
CA LEU A 651 40.54 -24.31 -4.13
C LEU A 651 40.92 -24.15 -2.66
N ALA A 652 40.34 -23.15 -1.98
CA ALA A 652 40.58 -22.85 -0.60
C ALA A 652 39.40 -22.10 0.02
N THR A 653 39.34 -21.96 1.32
CA THR A 653 38.41 -21.00 1.96
C THR A 653 39.04 -19.59 1.95
N PHE A 654 38.20 -18.54 2.16
CA PHE A 654 38.70 -17.18 2.20
C PHE A 654 39.76 -16.99 3.29
N LYS A 655 39.59 -17.61 4.48
CA LYS A 655 40.51 -17.52 5.61
C LYS A 655 41.83 -18.27 5.39
N GLU A 656 41.80 -19.39 4.66
CA GLU A 656 42.99 -20.17 4.31
C GLU A 656 43.82 -19.52 3.21
N SER A 657 43.18 -18.66 2.39
CA SER A 657 43.88 -17.95 1.31
C SER A 657 44.88 -16.94 1.86
N PRO A 658 46.08 -16.78 1.22
CA PRO A 658 47.07 -15.77 1.62
C PRO A 658 46.48 -14.36 1.68
N PHE A 659 46.93 -13.50 2.59
CA PHE A 659 46.44 -12.13 2.75
C PHE A 659 46.49 -11.31 1.44
N SER A 660 47.54 -11.50 0.64
CA SER A 660 47.67 -10.89 -0.70
C SER A 660 46.55 -11.28 -1.62
N VAL A 661 46.12 -12.55 -1.61
CA VAL A 661 44.97 -13.07 -2.41
C VAL A 661 43.67 -12.50 -1.90
N GLN A 662 43.43 -12.47 -0.56
CA GLN A 662 42.26 -11.88 0.04
C GLN A 662 42.11 -10.38 -0.35
N THR A 663 43.21 -9.64 -0.36
CA THR A 663 43.23 -8.23 -0.77
C THR A 663 42.86 -8.08 -2.26
N GLN A 664 43.47 -8.90 -3.11
CA GLN A 664 43.18 -8.89 -4.56
C GLN A 664 41.70 -9.25 -4.87
N ILE A 665 41.10 -10.22 -4.15
CA ILE A 665 39.68 -10.57 -4.28
C ILE A 665 38.79 -9.36 -3.93
N ARG A 666 39.11 -8.62 -2.87
CA ARG A 666 38.40 -7.39 -2.48
C ARG A 666 38.52 -6.29 -3.53
N GLU A 667 39.75 -6.13 -4.11
CA GLU A 667 39.99 -5.17 -5.20
C GLU A 667 39.13 -5.51 -6.43
N ILE A 668 39.14 -6.78 -6.87
CA ILE A 668 38.34 -7.26 -7.99
C ILE A 668 36.86 -6.97 -7.75
N SER A 669 36.37 -7.20 -6.52
CA SER A 669 35.01 -6.95 -6.15
C SER A 669 34.65 -5.45 -6.19
N THR A 670 35.55 -4.60 -5.65
CA THR A 670 35.36 -3.13 -5.64
C THR A 670 35.35 -2.56 -7.05
N GLN A 671 36.26 -3.03 -7.92
CA GLN A 671 36.34 -2.63 -9.31
C GLN A 671 35.05 -3.01 -10.06
N TRP A 672 34.62 -4.27 -9.91
CA TRP A 672 33.40 -4.78 -10.53
C TRP A 672 32.16 -3.99 -10.10
N ALA A 673 32.02 -3.68 -8.79
CA ALA A 673 30.91 -2.88 -8.26
C ALA A 673 30.94 -1.43 -8.80
N GLY A 674 32.14 -0.84 -8.95
CA GLY A 674 32.29 0.52 -9.49
C GLY A 674 31.92 0.66 -10.97
N GLU A 675 31.96 -0.42 -11.73
CA GLU A 675 31.57 -0.45 -13.16
C GLU A 675 30.06 -0.60 -13.37
N LYS A 676 29.31 -0.93 -12.31
CA LYS A 676 27.86 -1.15 -12.38
C LYS A 676 27.06 0.14 -12.11
N ALA A 677 25.95 0.29 -12.80
CA ALA A 677 25.06 1.43 -12.64
C ALA A 677 24.25 1.39 -11.32
N LEU A 678 24.14 0.23 -10.69
CA LEU A 678 23.44 0.02 -9.41
C LEU A 678 24.44 -0.37 -8.31
N PRO A 679 24.12 -0.07 -7.03
CA PRO A 679 24.89 -0.58 -5.90
C PRO A 679 24.89 -2.12 -5.88
N GLU A 680 25.85 -2.69 -5.15
CA GLU A 680 25.95 -4.14 -4.98
C GLU A 680 24.64 -4.70 -4.41
N MET A 681 24.07 -5.69 -5.11
CA MET A 681 22.79 -6.30 -4.72
C MET A 681 23.03 -7.36 -3.65
N GLY A 682 22.04 -7.57 -2.81
CA GLY A 682 22.04 -8.59 -1.77
C GLY A 682 20.93 -9.62 -1.94
N PHE A 683 20.36 -10.12 -0.84
CA PHE A 683 19.26 -11.10 -0.75
C PHE A 683 19.69 -12.50 -1.22
N THR A 684 19.59 -12.83 -2.50
CA THR A 684 20.04 -14.10 -3.09
C THR A 684 21.31 -13.94 -3.94
N LEU A 685 22.03 -12.82 -3.78
CA LEU A 685 23.31 -12.55 -4.42
C LEU A 685 24.33 -12.21 -3.34
N GLY A 686 25.39 -13.03 -3.25
CA GLY A 686 26.45 -12.86 -2.27
C GLY A 686 27.45 -11.77 -2.62
N GLY A 687 27.97 -11.11 -1.59
CA GLY A 687 29.07 -10.17 -1.65
C GLY A 687 30.35 -10.72 -1.02
N VAL A 688 31.32 -9.83 -0.78
CA VAL A 688 32.61 -10.21 -0.15
C VAL A 688 32.43 -10.66 1.30
N ASP A 689 31.41 -10.15 1.99
CA ASP A 689 31.13 -10.49 3.39
C ASP A 689 30.75 -11.96 3.58
N GLU A 690 30.04 -12.53 2.61
CA GLU A 690 29.57 -13.92 2.60
C GLU A 690 30.72 -14.92 2.35
N LEU A 691 31.78 -14.48 1.65
CA LEU A 691 32.96 -15.32 1.40
C LEU A 691 33.75 -15.70 2.69
N VAL A 692 33.56 -14.95 3.77
CA VAL A 692 34.30 -15.13 5.04
C VAL A 692 33.81 -16.36 5.82
N ASP A 693 32.63 -16.91 5.50
CA ASP A 693 32.10 -18.12 6.12
C ASP A 693 33.04 -19.31 5.82
N PRO A 694 33.51 -20.05 6.85
CA PRO A 694 34.50 -21.12 6.64
C PRO A 694 33.95 -22.33 5.86
N ARG A 695 32.65 -22.42 5.68
CA ARG A 695 31.97 -23.47 4.91
C ARG A 695 31.94 -23.18 3.40
N VAL A 696 32.15 -21.91 3.05
CA VAL A 696 32.14 -21.46 1.64
C VAL A 696 33.52 -21.73 1.04
N LYS A 697 33.54 -22.47 -0.07
CA LYS A 697 34.78 -22.72 -0.86
C LYS A 697 34.95 -21.65 -1.93
N LEU A 698 36.17 -21.19 -2.13
CA LEU A 698 36.59 -20.32 -3.22
C LEU A 698 37.43 -21.10 -4.20
N LEU A 699 37.12 -20.93 -5.51
CA LEU A 699 37.99 -21.36 -6.56
C LEU A 699 38.51 -20.12 -7.31
N TYR A 700 39.78 -19.84 -7.25
CA TYR A 700 40.36 -18.67 -7.90
C TYR A 700 41.52 -19.05 -8.84
N ALA A 701 41.66 -18.30 -9.92
CA ALA A 701 42.71 -18.50 -10.93
C ALA A 701 43.87 -17.53 -10.67
N VAL A 702 45.08 -18.06 -10.69
CA VAL A 702 46.34 -17.31 -10.45
C VAL A 702 47.25 -17.49 -11.62
N ASP A 703 47.90 -16.41 -12.07
CA ASP A 703 48.94 -16.46 -13.08
C ASP A 703 50.31 -16.80 -12.45
N THR A 704 51.37 -16.86 -13.30
CA THR A 704 52.75 -17.15 -12.86
C THR A 704 53.33 -16.12 -11.92
N ASP A 705 52.78 -14.89 -11.89
CA ASP A 705 53.25 -13.77 -11.06
C ASP A 705 52.48 -13.66 -9.72
N GLY A 706 51.54 -14.58 -9.46
CA GLY A 706 50.72 -14.59 -8.27
C GLY A 706 49.56 -13.60 -8.30
N LYS A 707 49.22 -13.08 -9.50
CA LYS A 707 48.10 -12.20 -9.71
C LYS A 707 46.79 -13.01 -9.85
N VAL A 708 45.78 -12.67 -9.03
CA VAL A 708 44.45 -13.28 -9.11
C VAL A 708 43.71 -12.70 -10.34
N LEU A 709 43.32 -13.54 -11.29
CA LEU A 709 42.66 -13.17 -12.53
C LEU A 709 41.14 -13.25 -12.41
N GLY A 710 40.63 -14.19 -11.62
CA GLY A 710 39.20 -14.38 -11.39
C GLY A 710 38.94 -15.27 -10.19
N VAL A 711 37.76 -15.21 -9.63
CA VAL A 711 37.32 -15.95 -8.45
C VAL A 711 35.84 -16.34 -8.56
N THR A 712 35.55 -17.55 -8.09
CA THR A 712 34.18 -18.06 -7.89
C THR A 712 34.01 -18.54 -6.46
N SER A 713 32.82 -18.36 -5.87
CA SER A 713 32.47 -18.94 -4.57
C SER A 713 31.43 -20.05 -4.73
N TRP A 714 31.51 -21.03 -3.84
CA TRP A 714 30.68 -22.23 -3.87
C TRP A 714 30.06 -22.45 -2.48
N LEU A 715 28.74 -22.42 -2.42
CA LEU A 715 27.92 -22.61 -1.22
C LEU A 715 27.60 -24.11 -1.05
N PRO A 716 27.77 -24.69 0.15
CA PRO A 716 27.47 -26.10 0.36
C PRO A 716 25.97 -26.36 0.51
N THR A 717 25.50 -27.48 -0.02
CA THR A 717 24.20 -28.05 0.32
C THR A 717 24.42 -29.31 1.15
N TYR A 718 23.69 -29.41 2.28
CA TYR A 718 23.83 -30.49 3.22
C TYR A 718 22.65 -31.46 3.17
N GLU A 719 22.92 -32.71 3.51
CA GLU A 719 21.96 -33.75 3.83
C GLU A 719 22.55 -34.62 4.95
N ASN A 720 21.85 -34.66 6.10
CA ASN A 720 22.29 -35.42 7.30
C ASN A 720 23.77 -35.15 7.70
N GLY A 721 24.18 -33.88 7.68
CA GLY A 721 25.54 -33.44 8.06
C GLY A 721 26.61 -33.60 6.98
N LYS A 722 26.28 -34.17 5.82
CA LYS A 722 27.20 -34.33 4.69
C LYS A 722 26.90 -33.34 3.59
N VAL A 723 27.96 -32.85 2.93
CA VAL A 723 27.81 -32.00 1.73
C VAL A 723 27.44 -32.87 0.54
N VAL A 724 26.29 -32.65 -0.06
CA VAL A 724 25.75 -33.38 -1.19
C VAL A 724 25.79 -32.61 -2.51
N GLY A 725 26.07 -31.31 -2.46
CA GLY A 725 26.15 -30.43 -3.64
C GLY A 725 26.83 -29.12 -3.34
N TRP A 726 27.22 -28.41 -4.41
CA TRP A 726 27.80 -27.07 -4.36
C TRP A 726 27.08 -26.13 -5.30
N THR A 727 26.78 -24.91 -4.84
CA THR A 727 26.08 -23.89 -5.61
C THR A 727 26.97 -22.67 -5.84
N LEU A 728 27.18 -22.31 -7.10
CA LEU A 728 27.89 -21.10 -7.52
C LEU A 728 27.11 -19.85 -7.08
N ASP A 729 27.76 -18.94 -6.35
CA ASP A 729 27.16 -17.67 -5.94
C ASP A 729 27.96 -16.48 -6.49
N PHE A 730 29.12 -16.21 -5.94
CA PHE A 730 29.98 -15.08 -6.32
C PHE A 730 30.85 -15.46 -7.53
N MET A 731 30.80 -14.65 -8.60
CA MET A 731 31.58 -14.86 -9.82
C MET A 731 32.09 -13.51 -10.34
N ARG A 732 33.40 -13.26 -10.20
CA ARG A 732 34.04 -12.00 -10.59
C ARG A 732 35.45 -12.22 -11.16
N HIS A 733 35.84 -11.37 -12.12
CA HIS A 733 37.15 -11.38 -12.71
C HIS A 733 37.67 -9.95 -12.92
N ARG A 734 38.98 -9.80 -13.06
CA ARG A 734 39.57 -8.53 -13.45
C ARG A 734 39.17 -8.16 -14.88
N THR A 735 39.10 -6.87 -15.17
CA THR A 735 38.81 -6.36 -16.51
C THR A 735 39.92 -6.62 -17.51
N ASP A 736 41.14 -6.68 -17.02
CA ASP A 736 42.37 -7.04 -17.79
C ASP A 736 42.65 -8.54 -17.78
N SER A 737 41.74 -9.39 -17.34
CA SER A 737 41.90 -10.84 -17.31
C SER A 737 41.80 -11.49 -18.70
N VAL A 738 42.31 -12.71 -18.79
CA VAL A 738 42.28 -13.52 -20.03
C VAL A 738 40.83 -13.92 -20.33
N ASN A 739 40.38 -13.74 -21.59
CA ASN A 739 39.08 -14.23 -22.03
C ASN A 739 38.95 -15.74 -21.81
N GLY A 740 37.82 -16.16 -21.18
CA GLY A 740 37.55 -17.54 -20.84
C GLY A 740 37.93 -17.95 -19.41
N ILE A 741 38.38 -17.00 -18.58
CA ILE A 741 38.77 -17.32 -17.22
C ILE A 741 37.65 -17.87 -16.34
N MET A 742 36.41 -17.43 -16.55
CA MET A 742 35.25 -17.95 -15.83
C MET A 742 34.84 -19.33 -16.31
N GLU A 743 34.89 -19.57 -17.64
CA GLU A 743 34.71 -20.90 -18.23
C GLU A 743 35.76 -21.90 -17.68
N PHE A 744 37.00 -21.47 -17.54
CA PHE A 744 38.07 -22.26 -16.95
C PHE A 744 37.74 -22.63 -15.48
N LEU A 745 37.39 -21.66 -14.61
CA LEU A 745 37.11 -21.90 -13.20
C LEU A 745 35.92 -22.84 -12.99
N ILE A 746 34.81 -22.62 -13.70
CA ILE A 746 33.62 -23.48 -13.60
C ILE A 746 33.96 -24.92 -14.06
N ALA A 747 34.66 -25.07 -15.19
CA ALA A 747 35.07 -26.38 -15.67
C ALA A 747 36.01 -27.10 -14.70
N ARG A 748 36.96 -26.37 -14.09
CA ARG A 748 37.86 -26.93 -13.05
C ARG A 748 37.14 -27.38 -11.81
N MET A 749 36.09 -26.64 -11.38
CA MET A 749 35.24 -27.08 -10.26
C MET A 749 34.52 -28.38 -10.60
N ALA A 750 33.89 -28.45 -11.79
CA ALA A 750 33.19 -29.67 -12.22
C ALA A 750 34.11 -30.87 -12.32
N GLU A 751 35.36 -30.70 -12.85
CA GLU A 751 36.36 -31.74 -12.88
C GLU A 751 36.77 -32.23 -11.49
N ARG A 752 36.99 -31.30 -10.55
CA ARG A 752 37.33 -31.66 -9.16
C ARG A 752 36.21 -32.44 -8.47
N LEU A 753 34.95 -31.97 -8.58
CA LEU A 753 33.80 -32.64 -7.98
C LEU A 753 33.55 -34.03 -8.61
N ARG A 754 33.78 -34.17 -9.91
CA ARG A 754 33.72 -35.48 -10.59
C ARG A 754 34.79 -36.43 -10.02
N ASP A 755 36.04 -35.93 -9.89
CA ASP A 755 37.16 -36.73 -9.47
C ASP A 755 37.09 -37.10 -7.95
N GLU A 756 36.50 -36.23 -7.13
CA GLU A 756 36.17 -36.50 -5.72
C GLU A 756 35.04 -37.54 -5.58
N GLY A 757 34.01 -37.49 -6.43
CA GLY A 757 32.90 -38.45 -6.49
C GLY A 757 31.97 -38.45 -5.28
N GLU A 758 32.01 -37.39 -4.42
CA GLU A 758 31.27 -37.32 -3.14
C GLU A 758 29.92 -36.58 -3.26
N VAL A 759 29.72 -35.77 -4.29
CA VAL A 759 28.56 -34.89 -4.45
C VAL A 759 27.67 -35.31 -5.61
N ARG A 760 26.37 -35.07 -5.46
CA ARG A 760 25.34 -35.44 -6.44
C ARG A 760 25.16 -34.37 -7.53
N PHE A 761 25.37 -33.09 -7.20
CA PHE A 761 25.11 -31.99 -8.12
C PHE A 761 26.08 -30.81 -7.92
N MET A 762 26.21 -30.03 -8.98
CA MET A 762 26.82 -28.72 -8.99
C MET A 762 25.83 -27.70 -9.61
N SER A 763 25.28 -26.81 -8.80
CA SER A 763 24.38 -25.77 -9.30
C SER A 763 25.18 -24.54 -9.74
N LEU A 764 24.87 -24.00 -10.90
CA LEU A 764 25.34 -22.68 -11.34
C LEU A 764 24.44 -21.55 -10.83
N SER A 765 23.57 -21.84 -9.86
CA SER A 765 22.55 -20.96 -9.29
C SER A 765 21.46 -20.55 -10.28
N ALA A 766 20.38 -19.98 -9.80
CA ALA A 766 19.30 -19.48 -10.64
C ALA A 766 19.76 -18.24 -11.45
N ALA A 767 19.30 -18.14 -12.69
CA ALA A 767 19.35 -16.91 -13.45
C ALA A 767 18.01 -16.18 -13.29
N PRO A 768 17.94 -15.10 -12.49
CA PRO A 768 16.67 -14.42 -12.24
C PRO A 768 16.09 -13.84 -13.53
N LEU A 769 14.77 -13.96 -13.73
CA LEU A 769 14.01 -13.34 -14.83
C LEU A 769 14.41 -13.77 -16.26
N ALA A 770 15.28 -14.74 -16.42
CA ALA A 770 15.81 -15.14 -17.72
C ALA A 770 14.84 -15.97 -18.58
N GLY A 771 13.81 -16.58 -17.98
CA GLY A 771 12.83 -17.42 -18.67
C GLY A 771 11.60 -16.67 -19.22
N MET A 772 11.45 -15.39 -18.94
CA MET A 772 10.22 -14.63 -19.22
C MET A 772 10.05 -14.17 -20.69
N SER A 773 11.03 -14.40 -21.55
CA SER A 773 11.04 -13.94 -22.97
C SER A 773 10.76 -15.05 -24.00
N GLY A 774 10.40 -16.26 -23.59
CA GLY A 774 10.19 -17.42 -24.50
C GLY A 774 8.76 -17.56 -25.00
N GLU A 775 8.57 -17.85 -26.29
CA GLU A 775 7.32 -18.29 -26.92
C GLU A 775 6.89 -19.64 -26.30
N GLY A 776 6.09 -19.61 -25.24
CA GLY A 776 5.61 -20.82 -24.56
C GLY A 776 5.00 -20.58 -23.19
N HIS A 777 4.83 -19.32 -22.79
CA HIS A 777 4.08 -19.00 -21.57
C HIS A 777 2.62 -19.38 -21.77
N GLU A 778 2.15 -20.36 -21.01
CA GLU A 778 0.73 -20.47 -20.73
C GLU A 778 0.30 -19.14 -20.12
N GLN A 779 -0.52 -18.38 -20.84
CA GLN A 779 -1.04 -17.09 -20.41
C GLN A 779 -1.83 -17.32 -19.12
N GLY A 780 -1.15 -17.16 -17.97
CA GLY A 780 -1.80 -17.09 -16.68
C GLY A 780 -2.70 -15.86 -16.61
N GLU A 781 -3.76 -15.92 -15.83
CA GLU A 781 -4.88 -14.96 -15.74
C GLU A 781 -4.52 -13.50 -15.40
N SER A 782 -3.25 -13.09 -15.38
CA SER A 782 -2.82 -11.75 -14.99
C SER A 782 -1.76 -11.17 -15.91
N ALA A 783 -2.19 -10.72 -17.09
CA ALA A 783 -1.36 -9.93 -18.02
C ALA A 783 -0.69 -8.69 -17.40
N VAL A 784 -1.23 -8.17 -16.31
CA VAL A 784 -0.68 -7.01 -15.55
C VAL A 784 0.59 -7.40 -14.81
N LEU A 785 0.66 -8.61 -14.30
CA LEU A 785 1.80 -9.08 -13.52
C LEU A 785 2.98 -9.46 -14.42
N ASP A 786 2.70 -10.17 -15.51
CA ASP A 786 3.73 -10.48 -16.53
C ASP A 786 4.37 -9.18 -17.03
N HIS A 787 3.56 -8.13 -17.20
CA HIS A 787 4.05 -6.80 -17.59
C HIS A 787 4.89 -6.13 -16.49
N VAL A 788 4.50 -6.24 -15.21
CA VAL A 788 5.27 -5.66 -14.09
C VAL A 788 6.59 -6.40 -13.88
N LEU A 789 6.60 -7.73 -13.93
CA LEU A 789 7.83 -8.51 -13.80
C LEU A 789 8.75 -8.34 -15.02
N GLN A 790 8.20 -8.25 -16.21
CA GLN A 790 8.95 -7.94 -17.42
C GLN A 790 9.54 -6.53 -17.34
N MET A 791 8.80 -5.56 -16.82
CA MET A 791 9.31 -4.21 -16.56
C MET A 791 10.44 -4.21 -15.50
N VAL A 792 10.35 -5.01 -14.45
CA VAL A 792 11.43 -5.18 -13.45
C VAL A 792 12.64 -5.85 -14.10
N ALA A 793 12.45 -6.88 -14.92
CA ALA A 793 13.51 -7.53 -15.69
C ALA A 793 14.23 -6.56 -16.61
N ASP A 794 13.47 -5.77 -17.40
CA ASP A 794 14.00 -4.79 -18.35
C ASP A 794 14.74 -3.63 -17.64
N ILE A 795 14.29 -3.26 -16.44
CA ILE A 795 14.92 -2.25 -15.58
C ILE A 795 16.27 -2.76 -15.03
N MET A 796 16.36 -4.03 -14.68
CA MET A 796 17.53 -4.62 -14.03
C MET A 796 18.57 -5.14 -15.06
N GLU A 797 18.14 -5.47 -16.28
CA GLU A 797 19.01 -6.03 -17.36
C GLU A 797 20.22 -5.14 -17.70
N PRO A 798 20.09 -3.79 -17.90
CA PRO A 798 21.22 -2.93 -18.22
C PRO A 798 22.27 -2.88 -17.10
N ALA A 799 21.87 -3.14 -15.87
CA ALA A 799 22.76 -3.07 -14.70
C ALA A 799 23.50 -4.39 -14.43
N TYR A 800 22.86 -5.54 -14.68
CA TYR A 800 23.37 -6.85 -14.27
C TYR A 800 23.51 -7.86 -15.41
N GLY A 801 22.92 -7.64 -16.60
CA GLY A 801 23.08 -8.49 -17.77
C GLY A 801 22.56 -9.92 -17.59
N PHE A 802 21.38 -10.10 -17.01
CA PHE A 802 20.80 -11.43 -16.70
C PHE A 802 20.66 -12.33 -17.94
N HIS A 803 20.30 -11.77 -19.09
CA HIS A 803 20.26 -12.53 -20.35
C HIS A 803 21.64 -12.97 -20.83
N SER A 804 22.66 -12.14 -20.62
CA SER A 804 24.03 -12.52 -20.98
C SER A 804 24.57 -13.59 -20.05
N LEU A 805 24.25 -13.50 -18.74
CA LEU A 805 24.60 -14.50 -17.74
C LEU A 805 23.91 -15.84 -18.00
N PHE A 806 22.61 -15.82 -18.37
CA PHE A 806 21.88 -17.03 -18.75
C PHE A 806 22.55 -17.74 -19.94
N ARG A 807 22.83 -17.02 -21.05
CA ARG A 807 23.54 -17.57 -22.20
C ARG A 807 24.95 -18.07 -21.87
N PHE A 808 25.63 -17.40 -20.94
CA PHE A 808 26.93 -17.83 -20.45
C PHE A 808 26.85 -19.20 -19.76
N LYS A 809 25.88 -19.38 -18.85
CA LYS A 809 25.66 -20.62 -18.10
C LYS A 809 25.26 -21.79 -19.03
N LEU A 810 24.49 -21.53 -20.08
CA LEU A 810 24.12 -22.55 -21.08
C LEU A 810 25.33 -23.20 -21.84
N LYS A 811 26.51 -22.55 -21.84
CA LYS A 811 27.74 -23.14 -22.43
C LYS A 811 28.19 -24.42 -21.72
N PHE A 812 27.74 -24.64 -20.49
CA PHE A 812 28.06 -25.80 -19.69
C PHE A 812 27.05 -26.94 -19.84
N HIS A 813 26.02 -26.76 -20.69
CA HIS A 813 24.95 -27.73 -20.93
C HIS A 813 24.31 -28.29 -19.65
N PRO A 814 23.87 -27.46 -18.73
CA PRO A 814 23.22 -27.89 -17.51
C PRO A 814 21.81 -28.40 -17.78
N ASP A 815 21.29 -29.17 -16.81
CA ASP A 815 19.86 -29.41 -16.71
C ASP A 815 19.18 -28.13 -16.15
N GLU A 816 18.00 -27.80 -16.68
CA GLU A 816 17.26 -26.59 -16.33
C GLU A 816 16.13 -26.92 -15.37
N ALA A 817 16.14 -26.34 -14.17
CA ALA A 817 15.06 -26.43 -13.17
C ALA A 817 14.43 -25.07 -12.98
N LYS A 818 13.13 -24.96 -13.21
CA LYS A 818 12.39 -23.70 -13.00
C LYS A 818 12.25 -23.38 -11.52
N VAL A 819 12.40 -22.10 -11.18
CA VAL A 819 12.14 -21.57 -9.83
C VAL A 819 10.99 -20.58 -9.85
N TYR A 820 10.19 -20.60 -8.80
CA TYR A 820 8.91 -19.92 -8.75
C TYR A 820 8.83 -18.94 -7.57
N ILE A 821 8.00 -17.91 -7.73
CA ILE A 821 7.46 -17.13 -6.63
C ILE A 821 6.00 -17.52 -6.41
N CYS A 822 5.66 -17.92 -5.17
CA CYS A 822 4.31 -18.33 -4.81
C CYS A 822 3.71 -17.33 -3.81
N TYR A 823 2.45 -16.90 -4.06
CA TYR A 823 1.78 -15.88 -3.28
C TYR A 823 0.27 -16.16 -3.19
N PRO A 824 -0.40 -15.82 -2.05
CA PRO A 824 -1.80 -16.18 -1.84
C PRO A 824 -2.78 -15.19 -2.51
N ASP A 825 -2.33 -13.96 -2.87
CA ASP A 825 -3.23 -12.88 -3.22
C ASP A 825 -2.68 -11.98 -4.35
N PRO A 826 -3.24 -12.07 -5.58
CA PRO A 826 -2.82 -11.24 -6.72
C PRO A 826 -2.89 -9.72 -6.49
N ALA A 827 -3.82 -9.24 -5.64
CA ALA A 827 -3.91 -7.80 -5.35
C ALA A 827 -2.74 -7.26 -4.52
N LYS A 828 -1.90 -8.15 -3.98
CA LYS A 828 -0.67 -7.78 -3.25
C LYS A 828 0.55 -7.64 -4.15
N LEU A 829 0.43 -7.93 -5.43
CA LEU A 829 1.55 -7.92 -6.37
C LEU A 829 2.36 -6.62 -6.41
N PRO A 830 1.77 -5.41 -6.37
CA PRO A 830 2.57 -4.20 -6.31
C PRO A 830 3.42 -4.13 -5.01
N GLN A 831 2.88 -4.61 -3.89
CA GLN A 831 3.61 -4.65 -2.62
C GLN A 831 4.68 -5.74 -2.62
N ILE A 832 4.41 -6.89 -3.25
CA ILE A 832 5.37 -7.98 -3.43
C ILE A 832 6.54 -7.50 -4.30
N SER A 833 6.28 -6.83 -5.42
CA SER A 833 7.32 -6.28 -6.29
C SER A 833 8.21 -5.27 -5.56
N LEU A 834 7.63 -4.39 -4.75
CA LEU A 834 8.39 -3.46 -3.91
C LEU A 834 9.21 -4.19 -2.85
N ALA A 835 8.67 -5.25 -2.23
CA ALA A 835 9.37 -6.04 -1.23
C ALA A 835 10.55 -6.79 -1.84
N VAL A 836 10.40 -7.37 -3.03
CA VAL A 836 11.47 -8.02 -3.78
C VAL A 836 12.55 -7.00 -4.16
N ALA A 837 12.17 -5.85 -4.73
CA ALA A 837 13.12 -4.80 -5.09
C ALA A 837 13.93 -4.30 -3.87
N GLN A 838 13.26 -4.08 -2.74
CA GLN A 838 13.94 -3.66 -1.50
C GLN A 838 14.82 -4.77 -0.91
N ALA A 839 14.48 -6.05 -1.07
CA ALA A 839 15.30 -7.16 -0.61
C ALA A 839 16.62 -7.21 -1.38
N TYR A 840 16.58 -6.99 -2.70
CA TYR A 840 17.79 -6.97 -3.54
C TYR A 840 18.62 -5.70 -3.40
N VAL A 841 18.00 -4.52 -3.21
CA VAL A 841 18.69 -3.23 -3.12
C VAL A 841 18.22 -2.48 -1.85
N PRO A 842 18.69 -2.90 -0.66
CA PRO A 842 18.23 -2.31 0.61
C PRO A 842 18.64 -0.85 0.84
N SER A 843 19.61 -0.34 0.10
CA SER A 843 20.19 1.00 0.27
C SER A 843 19.82 2.01 -0.83
N LEU A 844 18.78 1.74 -1.63
CA LEU A 844 18.29 2.70 -2.62
C LEU A 844 17.84 4.00 -1.94
N THR A 845 18.69 5.04 -2.04
CA THR A 845 18.28 6.39 -1.65
C THR A 845 17.30 6.97 -2.67
N PRO A 846 16.39 7.89 -2.28
CA PRO A 846 15.51 8.57 -3.24
C PRO A 846 16.24 9.24 -4.40
N ALA A 847 17.48 9.69 -4.16
CA ALA A 847 18.35 10.30 -5.18
C ALA A 847 18.87 9.28 -6.21
N GLU A 848 19.20 8.07 -5.76
CA GLU A 848 19.64 6.95 -6.62
C GLU A 848 18.46 6.38 -7.40
N ALA A 849 17.30 6.24 -6.77
CA ALA A 849 16.06 5.89 -7.46
C ALA A 849 15.71 6.91 -8.55
N MET A 850 15.91 8.20 -8.30
CA MET A 850 15.69 9.26 -9.29
C MET A 850 16.75 9.26 -10.40
N ARG A 851 18.01 8.96 -10.12
CA ARG A 851 19.06 8.77 -11.15
C ARG A 851 18.75 7.55 -12.00
N PHE A 852 18.30 6.48 -11.38
CA PHE A 852 17.90 5.26 -12.04
C PHE A 852 16.72 5.48 -13.00
N VAL A 853 15.68 6.18 -12.57
CA VAL A 853 14.56 6.60 -13.43
C VAL A 853 15.05 7.49 -14.59
N ARG A 854 16.05 8.37 -14.37
CA ARG A 854 16.64 9.20 -15.44
C ARG A 854 17.46 8.42 -16.45
N THR A 855 18.11 7.32 -16.08
CA THR A 855 18.82 6.44 -17.02
C THR A 855 17.85 5.65 -17.91
N ILE A 856 16.61 5.44 -17.46
CA ILE A 856 15.55 4.76 -18.21
C ILE A 856 14.86 5.71 -19.20
N VAL A 857 14.82 7.02 -18.89
CA VAL A 857 14.25 8.05 -19.80
C VAL A 857 15.40 8.57 -20.69
N PRO A 858 15.47 8.21 -21.96
CA PRO A 858 16.50 8.75 -22.87
C PRO A 858 16.30 10.26 -22.99
N THR A 859 17.19 11.03 -22.38
CA THR A 859 17.31 12.46 -22.68
C THR A 859 17.68 12.57 -24.16
N LYS A 860 16.80 13.14 -24.95
CA LYS A 860 17.16 13.65 -26.27
C LYS A 860 18.30 14.65 -26.08
N THR A 861 19.51 14.23 -26.31
CA THR A 861 20.62 15.14 -26.61
C THR A 861 20.44 15.58 -28.06
N ASN A 862 20.32 16.90 -28.24
CA ASN A 862 20.33 17.59 -29.53
C ASN A 862 21.53 17.18 -30.40
#